data_09cc4033dd366eb185933eec02c19cfd
#
_entry.id   09cc4033dd366eb185933eec02c19cfd
#
_cell.length_a   1.000
_cell.length_b   1.000
_cell.length_c   1.000
_cell.angle_alpha   90.00
_cell.angle_beta   90.00
_cell.angle_gamma   90.00
#
_symmetry.space_group_name_H-M   'P 1'
#
loop_
_entity.id
_entity.type
_entity.pdbx_description
1 polymer ?
#
loop_
_entity_poly.entity_id
_entity_poly.type
_entity_poly.pdbx_seq_one_letter_code
_entity_poly.pdbx_strand_id
1 'polypeptide(L)'
;MAKLSTILDQIDAGSMLLPEFQRGYVWNRDQVRGLMRSLYKGYPVGALLVWETESGAQAVRGGTVVTAGTKSLLLDGQQRVTTLYGIIRGRAPSFFEGDPDTFRGLRFNVETEAFEFYGPVKMKDDPRWIDVTSLFVDGPNATYAMLGANPDTQDRFAEYVDRVQLLRNILERVFHIEAITGVDKTVDVVVDIFNRVNSGGTKLSKGDLALARICSEWGDARPTMRRNLDRWRDAGYQFTPDWLLRNVNAVATGRAPFSALEDVTASDFEHALNEALHHVDHFLSDLAVGRLGLDHDRVLMGRYAIPVISRHLHNRGGRFIDGAEADKALYWYVHAALRGRFAGSTETFLAKDLETVDKSGIDGVIAALARTRKGNLSIDAQDFEGVGRGSRSYPLLYMLARVRGARDLATSRPLGQDASAIQVHEIFPKQALSKAGYTRAEINAIANFVFLTPSSAMGLAGLDPAQYLGSLDPAALSSQWIPDDPRLWRIENYREFLAARRELLAATANEFSDQLLAGTRPWDRLEPIVVSPEPVDIDARAVQIRSLVDEMAGMGYARPTLDAEIADPETGRPLAVAEAFWADGLQPGQGSPVMLEMDPDEADLSRLTELGYEVFTSVDALRGFVQRRNAVASGERGAGLGGAGLANLDDVEKPEPGAFDHALFMLIDRCKAELNYVPNVLREMAHQHGALGAVRILLASPTISDGFVRLWQEDRLDLTVEALVLDQQFSPLFTAAELDTARVRLAPLGHPVGIG
;
A
#
# COMPACT_ATOMS: atom_id res chain seq x y z
N MET A 1 12.53 -25.33 24.96
CA MET A 1 11.79 -26.06 23.93
C MET A 1 10.41 -26.41 24.45
N ALA A 2 9.35 -26.12 23.67
CA ALA A 2 7.97 -26.48 24.02
C ALA A 2 7.21 -26.96 22.77
N LYS A 3 6.24 -27.87 22.99
CA LYS A 3 5.32 -28.27 21.92
C LYS A 3 4.42 -27.09 21.55
N LEU A 4 3.95 -27.05 20.30
CA LEU A 4 3.00 -26.02 19.88
C LEU A 4 1.74 -26.01 20.75
N SER A 5 1.18 -27.20 21.05
CA SER A 5 0.02 -27.31 21.95
C SER A 5 0.24 -26.59 23.28
N THR A 6 1.42 -26.79 23.91
CA THR A 6 1.78 -26.14 25.19
C THR A 6 1.87 -24.60 25.04
N ILE A 7 2.42 -24.10 23.94
CA ILE A 7 2.52 -22.65 23.67
C ILE A 7 1.12 -22.04 23.56
N LEU A 8 0.21 -22.71 22.81
CA LEU A 8 -1.18 -22.23 22.67
C LEU A 8 -1.93 -22.27 24.00
N ASP A 9 -1.72 -23.31 24.83
CA ASP A 9 -2.30 -23.43 26.17
C ASP A 9 -1.78 -22.31 27.10
N GLN A 10 -0.50 -21.93 27.00
CA GLN A 10 0.07 -20.80 27.73
C GLN A 10 -0.58 -19.46 27.36
N ILE A 11 -0.94 -19.29 26.08
CA ILE A 11 -1.68 -18.09 25.62
C ILE A 11 -3.11 -18.12 26.20
N ASP A 12 -3.79 -19.26 26.14
CA ASP A 12 -5.14 -19.42 26.72
C ASP A 12 -5.14 -19.15 28.22
N ALA A 13 -4.10 -19.60 28.93
CA ALA A 13 -3.92 -19.37 30.38
C ALA A 13 -3.44 -17.95 30.73
N GLY A 14 -3.12 -17.12 29.73
CA GLY A 14 -2.57 -15.78 29.95
C GLY A 14 -1.17 -15.78 30.61
N SER A 15 -0.41 -16.85 30.50
CA SER A 15 0.99 -16.93 30.95
C SER A 15 1.98 -16.58 29.84
N MET A 16 1.59 -16.70 28.57
CA MET A 16 2.30 -16.13 27.42
C MET A 16 1.50 -14.98 26.84
N LEU A 17 2.12 -13.81 26.76
CA LEU A 17 1.49 -12.54 26.36
C LEU A 17 2.37 -11.83 25.33
N LEU A 18 1.83 -10.74 24.75
CA LEU A 18 2.56 -9.88 23.84
C LEU A 18 2.93 -8.57 24.55
N PRO A 19 4.20 -8.14 24.54
CA PRO A 19 4.54 -6.82 25.08
C PRO A 19 3.93 -5.70 24.24
N GLU A 20 3.64 -4.59 24.88
CA GLU A 20 2.92 -3.45 24.28
C GLU A 20 3.68 -2.82 23.11
N PHE A 21 5.01 -2.92 23.07
CA PHE A 21 5.85 -2.37 22.01
C PHE A 21 5.85 -3.19 20.71
N GLN A 22 5.26 -4.37 20.70
CA GLN A 22 5.17 -5.16 19.47
C GLN A 22 4.15 -4.58 18.49
N ARG A 23 4.49 -4.64 17.18
CA ARG A 23 3.59 -4.22 16.11
C ARG A 23 2.35 -5.12 16.01
N GLY A 24 1.28 -4.63 15.36
CA GLY A 24 0.10 -5.43 15.04
C GLY A 24 0.40 -6.61 14.11
N TYR A 25 -0.64 -7.42 13.85
CA TYR A 25 -0.55 -8.53 12.91
C TYR A 25 -0.50 -8.00 11.47
N VAL A 26 0.52 -8.42 10.70
CA VAL A 26 0.78 -7.94 9.33
C VAL A 26 0.99 -9.06 8.30
N TRP A 27 0.91 -10.32 8.72
CA TRP A 27 1.03 -11.45 7.81
C TRP A 27 -0.19 -11.56 6.91
N ASN A 28 0.07 -11.93 5.66
CA ASN A 28 -0.96 -12.23 4.68
C ASN A 28 -1.19 -13.74 4.56
N ARG A 29 -2.17 -14.08 3.72
CA ARG A 29 -2.59 -15.46 3.47
C ARG A 29 -1.47 -16.35 2.92
N ASP A 30 -0.51 -15.82 2.17
CA ASP A 30 0.60 -16.60 1.63
C ASP A 30 1.61 -17.00 2.70
N GLN A 31 1.91 -16.08 3.61
CA GLN A 31 2.76 -16.38 4.76
C GLN A 31 2.09 -17.40 5.70
N VAL A 32 0.77 -17.30 5.86
CA VAL A 32 -0.04 -18.30 6.60
C VAL A 32 0.08 -19.69 5.96
N ARG A 33 -0.13 -19.78 4.64
CA ARG A 33 0.00 -21.05 3.89
C ARG A 33 1.41 -21.61 3.99
N GLY A 34 2.42 -20.76 3.80
CA GLY A 34 3.84 -21.14 3.87
C GLY A 34 4.23 -21.71 5.22
N LEU A 35 3.74 -21.10 6.33
CA LEU A 35 3.96 -21.59 7.69
C LEU A 35 3.33 -22.99 7.89
N MET A 36 2.04 -23.11 7.56
CA MET A 36 1.31 -24.37 7.76
C MET A 36 1.92 -25.51 6.96
N ARG A 37 2.34 -25.25 5.72
CA ARG A 37 3.03 -26.21 4.90
C ARG A 37 4.40 -26.61 5.47
N SER A 38 5.18 -25.63 5.96
CA SER A 38 6.48 -25.93 6.57
C SER A 38 6.34 -26.81 7.80
N LEU A 39 5.35 -26.54 8.66
CA LEU A 39 5.06 -27.36 9.83
C LEU A 39 4.55 -28.75 9.45
N TYR A 40 3.70 -28.86 8.46
CA TYR A 40 3.21 -30.14 7.93
C TYR A 40 4.37 -31.01 7.43
N LYS A 41 5.28 -30.42 6.66
CA LYS A 41 6.47 -31.12 6.12
C LYS A 41 7.59 -31.31 7.15
N GLY A 42 7.45 -30.78 8.37
CA GLY A 42 8.45 -30.89 9.42
C GLY A 42 9.67 -29.99 9.22
N TYR A 43 9.55 -28.93 8.40
CA TYR A 43 10.63 -27.98 8.21
C TYR A 43 10.76 -27.04 9.41
N PRO A 44 11.98 -26.57 9.72
CA PRO A 44 12.19 -25.59 10.77
C PRO A 44 11.53 -24.27 10.42
N VAL A 45 10.83 -23.67 11.40
CA VAL A 45 10.10 -22.40 11.23
C VAL A 45 10.70 -21.27 12.08
N GLY A 46 11.92 -21.45 12.59
CA GLY A 46 12.64 -20.50 13.43
C GLY A 46 12.32 -20.65 14.93
N ALA A 47 13.18 -20.05 15.76
CA ALA A 47 12.99 -20.01 17.20
C ALA A 47 11.96 -18.95 17.61
N LEU A 48 11.48 -19.03 18.85
CA LEU A 48 10.74 -17.98 19.53
C LEU A 48 11.67 -17.30 20.53
N LEU A 49 11.61 -15.97 20.61
CA LEU A 49 12.31 -15.20 21.64
C LEU A 49 11.27 -14.73 22.65
N VAL A 50 11.47 -15.04 23.93
CA VAL A 50 10.57 -14.63 25.01
C VAL A 50 11.35 -13.88 26.09
N TRP A 51 10.66 -12.96 26.75
CA TRP A 51 11.16 -12.30 27.95
C TRP A 51 10.35 -12.76 29.16
N GLU A 52 11.02 -13.36 30.13
CA GLU A 52 10.40 -13.77 31.38
C GLU A 52 10.49 -12.63 32.39
N THR A 53 9.35 -12.16 32.88
CA THR A 53 9.23 -11.06 33.83
C THR A 53 8.22 -11.38 34.90
N GLU A 54 8.42 -10.82 36.12
CA GLU A 54 7.43 -10.93 37.18
C GLU A 54 6.26 -9.99 36.99
N SER A 55 5.07 -10.41 37.40
CA SER A 55 3.82 -9.67 37.20
C SER A 55 3.85 -8.29 37.86
N GLY A 56 3.43 -7.27 37.14
CA GLY A 56 3.20 -5.90 37.60
C GLY A 56 4.17 -4.86 37.09
N ALA A 57 5.27 -5.27 36.42
CA ALA A 57 6.29 -4.34 35.95
C ALA A 57 6.15 -3.91 34.48
N GLN A 58 5.24 -4.52 33.71
CA GLN A 58 5.19 -4.30 32.25
C GLN A 58 3.75 -4.25 31.71
N ALA A 59 3.50 -3.29 30.81
CA ALA A 59 2.26 -3.24 30.05
C ALA A 59 2.21 -4.36 29.01
N VAL A 60 1.09 -5.07 28.96
CA VAL A 60 0.83 -6.15 28.01
C VAL A 60 -0.36 -5.78 27.12
N ARG A 61 -0.26 -6.17 25.86
CA ARG A 61 -1.31 -5.90 24.87
C ARG A 61 -2.59 -6.68 25.21
N GLY A 62 -3.74 -6.03 25.06
CA GLY A 62 -5.05 -6.62 25.29
C GLY A 62 -5.70 -6.31 26.65
N GLY A 63 -5.11 -5.44 27.48
CA GLY A 63 -5.72 -4.93 28.72
C GLY A 63 -6.09 -6.02 29.73
N THR A 64 -5.50 -7.20 29.66
CA THR A 64 -5.80 -8.31 30.54
C THR A 64 -5.26 -8.01 31.94
N VAL A 65 -6.13 -8.06 32.97
CA VAL A 65 -5.72 -7.97 34.36
C VAL A 65 -4.77 -9.12 34.65
N VAL A 66 -3.49 -8.80 34.79
CA VAL A 66 -2.42 -9.78 34.97
C VAL A 66 -2.51 -10.34 36.38
N THR A 67 -2.88 -11.61 36.55
CA THR A 67 -2.78 -12.34 37.83
C THR A 67 -1.31 -12.49 38.23
N ALA A 68 -1.02 -12.43 39.52
CA ALA A 68 0.34 -12.55 40.05
C ALA A 68 1.06 -13.85 39.57
N GLY A 69 2.34 -13.73 39.15
CA GLY A 69 3.19 -14.85 38.70
C GLY A 69 4.13 -14.44 37.56
N THR A 70 5.12 -15.26 37.26
CA THR A 70 6.04 -15.07 36.14
C THR A 70 5.29 -15.17 34.82
N LYS A 71 5.52 -14.22 33.90
CA LYS A 71 4.94 -14.14 32.56
C LYS A 71 6.03 -14.26 31.52
N SER A 72 5.70 -14.89 30.39
CA SER A 72 6.55 -14.95 29.21
C SER A 72 6.01 -13.97 28.16
N LEU A 73 6.75 -12.88 27.89
CA LEU A 73 6.39 -11.91 26.87
C LEU A 73 7.05 -12.31 25.54
N LEU A 74 6.25 -12.61 24.52
CA LEU A 74 6.73 -13.05 23.21
C LEU A 74 7.32 -11.87 22.43
N LEU A 75 8.64 -11.87 22.26
CA LEU A 75 9.39 -10.83 21.56
C LEU A 75 9.55 -11.12 20.06
N ASP A 76 9.95 -12.35 19.68
CA ASP A 76 10.00 -12.77 18.29
C ASP A 76 9.16 -14.03 18.05
N GLY A 77 8.64 -14.17 16.84
CA GLY A 77 7.72 -15.23 16.46
C GLY A 77 6.24 -14.89 16.65
N GLN A 78 5.91 -13.65 17.00
CA GLN A 78 4.54 -13.16 17.20
C GLN A 78 3.61 -13.53 16.02
N GLN A 79 4.01 -13.21 14.80
CA GLN A 79 3.17 -13.46 13.62
C GLN A 79 2.88 -14.95 13.45
N ARG A 80 3.91 -15.80 13.65
CA ARG A 80 3.81 -17.26 13.59
C ARG A 80 2.84 -17.80 14.65
N VAL A 81 3.04 -17.40 15.89
CA VAL A 81 2.24 -17.88 17.04
C VAL A 81 0.78 -17.38 16.90
N THR A 82 0.58 -16.12 16.52
CA THR A 82 -0.77 -15.56 16.29
C THR A 82 -1.51 -16.31 15.19
N THR A 83 -0.84 -16.59 14.06
CA THR A 83 -1.39 -17.38 12.94
C THR A 83 -1.83 -18.77 13.41
N LEU A 84 -0.93 -19.48 14.11
CA LEU A 84 -1.20 -20.84 14.58
C LEU A 84 -2.32 -20.86 15.61
N TYR A 85 -2.35 -19.87 16.51
CA TYR A 85 -3.46 -19.72 17.45
C TYR A 85 -4.79 -19.51 16.72
N GLY A 86 -4.82 -18.56 15.78
CA GLY A 86 -6.04 -18.25 15.01
C GLY A 86 -6.61 -19.46 14.25
N ILE A 87 -5.74 -20.22 13.57
CA ILE A 87 -6.13 -21.42 12.80
C ILE A 87 -6.55 -22.56 13.73
N ILE A 88 -5.74 -22.85 14.77
CA ILE A 88 -5.93 -24.05 15.59
C ILE A 88 -7.04 -23.85 16.64
N ARG A 89 -7.20 -22.65 17.19
CA ARG A 89 -8.26 -22.32 18.16
C ARG A 89 -9.56 -21.79 17.49
N GLY A 90 -9.50 -21.46 16.18
CA GLY A 90 -10.65 -20.91 15.46
C GLY A 90 -11.04 -19.49 15.87
N ARG A 91 -10.22 -18.82 16.66
CA ARG A 91 -10.43 -17.46 17.17
C ARG A 91 -9.10 -16.71 17.30
N ALA A 92 -9.15 -15.40 17.21
CA ALA A 92 -7.96 -14.59 17.48
C ALA A 92 -7.56 -14.61 18.96
N PRO A 93 -6.26 -14.55 19.32
CA PRO A 93 -5.83 -14.39 20.70
C PRO A 93 -6.23 -13.01 21.25
N SER A 94 -6.30 -12.87 22.58
CA SER A 94 -6.75 -11.63 23.25
C SER A 94 -5.90 -10.40 22.90
N PHE A 95 -4.64 -10.59 22.55
CA PHE A 95 -3.71 -9.53 22.15
C PHE A 95 -3.71 -9.23 20.64
N PHE A 96 -4.62 -9.84 19.88
CA PHE A 96 -4.64 -9.69 18.43
C PHE A 96 -5.08 -8.29 18.00
N GLU A 97 -4.32 -7.69 17.09
CA GLU A 97 -4.66 -6.47 16.36
C GLU A 97 -4.37 -6.69 14.88
N GLY A 98 -5.41 -6.71 14.07
CA GLY A 98 -5.33 -6.97 12.65
C GLY A 98 -6.65 -7.47 12.08
N ASP A 99 -6.64 -7.87 10.82
CA ASP A 99 -7.79 -8.47 10.16
C ASP A 99 -7.83 -9.99 10.44
N PRO A 100 -8.82 -10.48 11.21
CA PRO A 100 -8.95 -11.90 11.52
C PRO A 100 -9.28 -12.77 10.30
N ASP A 101 -9.73 -12.18 9.20
CA ASP A 101 -10.03 -12.92 7.96
C ASP A 101 -8.75 -13.38 7.26
N THR A 102 -7.59 -12.87 7.64
CA THR A 102 -6.29 -13.29 7.09
C THR A 102 -5.99 -14.77 7.31
N PHE A 103 -6.47 -15.39 8.38
CA PHE A 103 -6.27 -16.82 8.68
C PHE A 103 -7.55 -17.65 8.65
N ARG A 104 -8.72 -17.05 8.32
CA ARG A 104 -9.99 -17.76 8.20
C ARG A 104 -10.12 -18.48 6.86
N GLY A 105 -10.78 -19.64 6.89
CA GLY A 105 -11.10 -20.41 5.68
C GLY A 105 -9.94 -21.12 5.03
N LEU A 106 -8.86 -21.40 5.78
CA LEU A 106 -7.76 -22.21 5.31
C LEU A 106 -8.22 -23.67 5.07
N ARG A 107 -7.93 -24.20 3.89
CA ARG A 107 -8.24 -25.58 3.46
C ARG A 107 -6.97 -26.35 3.20
N PHE A 108 -7.04 -27.66 3.44
CA PHE A 108 -6.00 -28.62 3.10
C PHE A 108 -6.55 -29.66 2.13
N ASN A 109 -5.89 -29.85 1.01
CA ASN A 109 -6.25 -30.89 0.04
C ASN A 109 -5.55 -32.19 0.38
N VAL A 110 -6.31 -33.24 0.69
CA VAL A 110 -5.76 -34.54 1.10
C VAL A 110 -5.11 -35.32 -0.04
N GLU A 111 -5.38 -34.97 -1.29
CA GLU A 111 -4.77 -35.62 -2.45
C GLU A 111 -3.45 -34.97 -2.85
N THR A 112 -3.39 -33.64 -2.90
CA THR A 112 -2.22 -32.88 -3.34
C THR A 112 -1.34 -32.38 -2.20
N GLU A 113 -1.79 -32.50 -0.96
CA GLU A 113 -1.15 -31.96 0.26
C GLU A 113 -0.95 -30.43 0.23
N ALA A 114 -1.77 -29.73 -0.56
CA ALA A 114 -1.72 -28.29 -0.72
C ALA A 114 -2.58 -27.56 0.31
N PHE A 115 -2.11 -26.39 0.77
CA PHE A 115 -2.89 -25.48 1.59
C PHE A 115 -3.37 -24.32 0.72
N GLU A 116 -4.69 -24.05 0.70
CA GLU A 116 -5.30 -22.92 0.01
C GLU A 116 -6.41 -22.30 0.85
N PHE A 117 -6.72 -21.03 0.62
CA PHE A 117 -7.91 -20.41 1.22
C PHE A 117 -9.14 -20.75 0.40
N TYR A 118 -10.29 -20.86 1.08
CA TYR A 118 -11.54 -21.29 0.50
C TYR A 118 -11.92 -20.50 -0.75
N GLY A 119 -12.09 -21.21 -1.85
CA GLY A 119 -12.61 -20.72 -3.13
C GLY A 119 -13.83 -21.54 -3.55
N PRO A 120 -15.05 -20.92 -3.60
CA PRO A 120 -16.30 -21.68 -3.81
C PRO A 120 -16.34 -22.43 -5.14
N VAL A 121 -15.72 -21.93 -6.18
CA VAL A 121 -15.69 -22.58 -7.50
C VAL A 121 -14.90 -23.90 -7.49
N LYS A 122 -13.81 -23.94 -6.69
CA LYS A 122 -12.88 -25.08 -6.66
C LYS A 122 -13.19 -26.07 -5.54
N MET A 123 -13.78 -25.63 -4.44
CA MET A 123 -13.75 -26.37 -3.18
C MET A 123 -15.13 -26.72 -2.60
N LYS A 124 -16.21 -26.10 -3.11
CA LYS A 124 -17.54 -26.19 -2.49
C LYS A 124 -18.06 -27.62 -2.35
N ASP A 125 -17.87 -28.43 -3.39
CA ASP A 125 -18.44 -29.78 -3.48
C ASP A 125 -17.34 -30.87 -3.60
N ASP A 126 -16.06 -30.51 -3.39
CA ASP A 126 -14.94 -31.45 -3.46
C ASP A 126 -14.53 -31.91 -2.05
N PRO A 127 -14.80 -33.20 -1.70
CA PRO A 127 -14.51 -33.76 -0.38
C PRO A 127 -13.02 -33.87 -0.05
N ARG A 128 -12.13 -33.68 -1.03
CA ARG A 128 -10.68 -33.68 -0.82
C ARG A 128 -10.18 -32.43 -0.10
N TRP A 129 -10.99 -31.36 -0.05
CA TRP A 129 -10.65 -30.13 0.63
C TRP A 129 -11.20 -30.07 2.07
N ILE A 130 -10.32 -30.26 3.03
CA ILE A 130 -10.64 -30.29 4.47
C ILE A 130 -10.52 -28.88 5.05
N ASP A 131 -11.47 -28.47 5.87
CA ASP A 131 -11.37 -27.26 6.69
C ASP A 131 -10.35 -27.49 7.81
N VAL A 132 -9.23 -26.75 7.77
CA VAL A 132 -8.13 -26.93 8.72
C VAL A 132 -8.56 -26.51 10.13
N THR A 133 -9.29 -25.40 10.26
CA THR A 133 -9.75 -24.91 11.56
C THR A 133 -10.74 -25.90 12.19
N SER A 134 -11.76 -26.35 11.45
CA SER A 134 -12.72 -27.34 11.96
C SER A 134 -12.03 -28.65 12.38
N LEU A 135 -11.02 -29.10 11.61
CA LEU A 135 -10.24 -30.29 11.97
C LEU A 135 -9.56 -30.16 13.35
N PHE A 136 -9.02 -28.99 13.68
CA PHE A 136 -8.35 -28.78 14.96
C PHE A 136 -9.33 -28.52 16.11
N VAL A 137 -10.40 -27.78 15.85
CA VAL A 137 -11.42 -27.40 16.87
C VAL A 137 -12.35 -28.56 17.18
N ASP A 138 -12.94 -29.18 16.17
CA ASP A 138 -13.98 -30.21 16.30
C ASP A 138 -13.43 -31.63 16.32
N GLY A 139 -12.15 -31.79 15.98
CA GLY A 139 -11.48 -33.06 15.87
C GLY A 139 -11.68 -33.76 14.51
N PRO A 140 -11.04 -34.94 14.29
CA PRO A 140 -10.95 -35.55 12.98
C PRO A 140 -12.18 -36.41 12.58
N ASN A 141 -13.07 -36.73 13.51
CA ASN A 141 -14.13 -37.74 13.30
C ASN A 141 -15.05 -37.39 12.13
N ALA A 142 -15.50 -36.12 12.03
CA ALA A 142 -16.34 -35.66 10.94
C ALA A 142 -15.60 -35.74 9.58
N THR A 143 -14.32 -35.40 9.56
CA THR A 143 -13.45 -35.51 8.38
C THR A 143 -13.30 -36.96 7.94
N TYR A 144 -13.04 -37.88 8.84
CA TYR A 144 -12.93 -39.31 8.52
C TYR A 144 -14.24 -39.88 8.03
N ALA A 145 -15.36 -39.53 8.63
CA ALA A 145 -16.69 -39.94 8.17
C ALA A 145 -16.97 -39.43 6.75
N MET A 146 -16.64 -38.20 6.46
CA MET A 146 -16.81 -37.58 5.13
C MET A 146 -15.95 -38.30 4.08
N LEU A 147 -14.65 -38.50 4.36
CA LEU A 147 -13.72 -39.16 3.43
C LEU A 147 -14.09 -40.65 3.17
N GLY A 148 -14.56 -41.35 4.20
CA GLY A 148 -14.95 -42.78 4.08
C GLY A 148 -16.29 -43.00 3.40
N ALA A 149 -17.21 -42.02 3.46
CA ALA A 149 -18.54 -42.14 2.85
C ALA A 149 -18.59 -41.69 1.38
N ASN A 150 -17.60 -40.91 0.91
CA ASN A 150 -17.61 -40.34 -0.45
C ASN A 150 -16.92 -41.26 -1.45
N PRO A 151 -17.58 -41.62 -2.59
CA PRO A 151 -17.00 -42.46 -3.62
C PRO A 151 -15.67 -41.97 -4.17
N ASP A 152 -15.45 -40.66 -4.25
CA ASP A 152 -14.24 -40.05 -4.82
C ASP A 152 -13.01 -40.14 -3.90
N THR A 153 -13.23 -40.51 -2.62
CA THR A 153 -12.16 -40.54 -1.59
C THR A 153 -12.02 -41.90 -0.91
N GLN A 154 -13.03 -42.77 -0.97
CA GLN A 154 -13.05 -44.04 -0.24
C GLN A 154 -11.95 -45.03 -0.67
N ASP A 155 -11.56 -45.03 -1.93
CA ASP A 155 -10.54 -45.97 -2.46
C ASP A 155 -9.14 -45.65 -1.89
N ARG A 156 -8.86 -44.42 -1.52
CA ARG A 156 -7.60 -43.98 -0.92
C ARG A 156 -7.77 -43.54 0.55
N PHE A 157 -8.84 -43.99 1.20
CA PHE A 157 -9.20 -43.58 2.55
C PHE A 157 -8.07 -43.70 3.55
N ALA A 158 -7.37 -44.85 3.58
CA ALA A 158 -6.25 -45.05 4.52
C ALA A 158 -5.14 -44.03 4.33
N GLU A 159 -4.76 -43.73 3.10
CA GLU A 159 -3.75 -42.71 2.77
C GLU A 159 -4.19 -41.32 3.22
N TYR A 160 -5.46 -40.97 2.99
CA TYR A 160 -6.00 -39.67 3.40
C TYR A 160 -6.09 -39.52 4.91
N VAL A 161 -6.41 -40.60 5.64
CA VAL A 161 -6.37 -40.66 7.11
C VAL A 161 -4.95 -40.35 7.62
N ASP A 162 -3.92 -40.95 7.03
CA ASP A 162 -2.53 -40.74 7.39
C ASP A 162 -2.13 -39.26 7.17
N ARG A 163 -2.56 -38.65 6.06
CA ARG A 163 -2.30 -37.22 5.76
C ARG A 163 -3.01 -36.28 6.74
N VAL A 164 -4.26 -36.60 7.08
CA VAL A 164 -5.00 -35.86 8.14
C VAL A 164 -4.32 -35.99 9.50
N GLN A 165 -3.80 -37.17 9.82
CA GLN A 165 -3.07 -37.38 11.07
C GLN A 165 -1.73 -36.61 11.06
N LEU A 166 -1.00 -36.57 9.94
CA LEU A 166 0.18 -35.72 9.78
C LEU A 166 -0.13 -34.25 9.99
N LEU A 167 -1.26 -33.76 9.46
CA LEU A 167 -1.71 -32.39 9.67
C LEU A 167 -1.98 -32.11 11.15
N ARG A 168 -2.65 -33.01 11.85
CA ARG A 168 -2.89 -32.88 13.30
C ARG A 168 -1.60 -32.95 14.14
N ASN A 169 -0.60 -33.68 13.70
CA ASN A 169 0.70 -33.77 14.36
C ASN A 169 1.46 -32.44 14.40
N ILE A 170 0.98 -31.39 13.71
CA ILE A 170 1.48 -30.03 13.87
C ILE A 170 1.42 -29.58 15.34
N LEU A 171 0.43 -29.99 16.12
CA LEU A 171 0.33 -29.72 17.55
C LEU A 171 1.52 -30.25 18.37
N GLU A 172 2.13 -31.32 17.93
CA GLU A 172 3.26 -31.98 18.59
C GLU A 172 4.62 -31.42 18.15
N ARG A 173 4.65 -30.46 17.17
CA ARG A 173 5.89 -29.82 16.73
C ARG A 173 6.50 -29.02 17.86
N VAL A 174 7.81 -29.22 18.06
CA VAL A 174 8.58 -28.58 19.11
C VAL A 174 9.21 -27.30 18.58
N PHE A 175 8.94 -26.19 19.25
CA PHE A 175 9.59 -24.91 19.00
C PHE A 175 10.78 -24.73 19.94
N HIS A 176 11.88 -24.22 19.41
CA HIS A 176 12.97 -23.73 20.22
C HIS A 176 12.57 -22.39 20.82
N ILE A 177 12.72 -22.24 22.13
CA ILE A 177 12.42 -21.01 22.85
C ILE A 177 13.71 -20.51 23.48
N GLU A 178 14.12 -19.30 23.10
CA GLU A 178 15.18 -18.52 23.72
C GLU A 178 14.54 -17.59 24.76
N ALA A 179 14.98 -17.66 26.01
CA ALA A 179 14.42 -16.87 27.11
C ALA A 179 15.42 -15.83 27.59
N ILE A 180 14.99 -14.56 27.63
CA ILE A 180 15.68 -13.48 28.32
C ILE A 180 15.16 -13.47 29.76
N THR A 181 16.03 -13.71 30.72
CA THR A 181 15.70 -13.81 32.15
C THR A 181 16.59 -12.89 32.98
N GLY A 182 16.12 -12.47 34.14
CA GLY A 182 16.88 -11.68 35.10
C GLY A 182 16.17 -10.38 35.50
N VAL A 183 16.25 -10.03 36.77
CA VAL A 183 15.62 -8.80 37.33
C VAL A 183 16.29 -7.51 36.85
N ASP A 184 17.49 -7.61 36.29
CA ASP A 184 18.27 -6.52 35.70
C ASP A 184 17.87 -6.20 34.23
N LYS A 185 16.99 -7.01 33.65
CA LYS A 185 16.56 -6.84 32.26
C LYS A 185 15.40 -5.86 32.18
N THR A 186 15.75 -4.57 32.07
CA THR A 186 14.76 -3.51 31.77
C THR A 186 14.25 -3.59 30.32
N VAL A 187 13.16 -2.87 30.01
CA VAL A 187 12.60 -2.79 28.64
C VAL A 187 13.69 -2.39 27.65
N ASP A 188 14.52 -1.39 27.96
CA ASP A 188 15.57 -0.89 27.07
C ASP A 188 16.61 -1.97 26.76
N VAL A 189 17.05 -2.72 27.76
CA VAL A 189 17.99 -3.84 27.61
C VAL A 189 17.38 -4.93 26.73
N VAL A 190 16.13 -5.29 26.98
CA VAL A 190 15.41 -6.33 26.23
C VAL A 190 15.24 -5.93 24.77
N VAL A 191 14.94 -4.68 24.50
CA VAL A 191 14.80 -4.16 23.13
C VAL A 191 16.15 -4.08 22.41
N ASP A 192 17.22 -3.69 23.10
CA ASP A 192 18.56 -3.75 22.50
C ASP A 192 18.93 -5.20 22.10
N ILE A 193 18.65 -6.18 22.97
CA ILE A 193 18.82 -7.59 22.65
C ILE A 193 17.95 -7.98 21.44
N PHE A 194 16.67 -7.62 21.44
CA PHE A 194 15.75 -7.89 20.35
C PHE A 194 16.26 -7.32 19.00
N ASN A 195 16.70 -6.06 18.97
CA ASN A 195 17.22 -5.42 17.78
C ASN A 195 18.53 -6.05 17.26
N ARG A 196 19.37 -6.58 18.15
CA ARG A 196 20.59 -7.29 17.79
C ARG A 196 20.29 -8.68 17.23
N VAL A 197 19.36 -9.41 17.83
CA VAL A 197 18.95 -10.74 17.36
C VAL A 197 18.24 -10.63 16.00
N ASN A 198 17.41 -9.61 15.79
CA ASN A 198 16.65 -9.37 14.56
C ASN A 198 17.40 -8.49 13.54
N SER A 199 18.70 -8.63 13.42
CA SER A 199 19.53 -7.83 12.50
C SER A 199 19.12 -7.89 11.01
N GLY A 200 18.38 -8.93 10.60
CA GLY A 200 17.82 -9.10 9.25
C GLY A 200 16.32 -8.80 9.13
N GLY A 201 15.65 -8.37 10.22
CA GLY A 201 14.22 -8.08 10.26
C GLY A 201 13.90 -6.59 10.46
N THR A 202 12.62 -6.28 10.66
CA THR A 202 12.18 -4.92 11.00
C THR A 202 12.63 -4.57 12.42
N LYS A 203 13.54 -3.58 12.54
CA LYS A 203 13.98 -3.06 13.84
C LYS A 203 12.87 -2.26 14.51
N LEU A 204 12.76 -2.34 15.83
CA LEU A 204 11.93 -1.42 16.60
C LEU A 204 12.50 0.00 16.49
N SER A 205 11.64 0.94 16.18
CA SER A 205 12.02 2.35 16.16
C SER A 205 12.15 2.91 17.58
N LYS A 206 12.88 4.01 17.73
CA LYS A 206 12.93 4.72 19.02
C LYS A 206 11.56 5.21 19.49
N GLY A 207 10.65 5.49 18.56
CA GLY A 207 9.27 5.83 18.86
C GLY A 207 8.46 4.66 19.43
N ASP A 208 8.67 3.45 18.91
CA ASP A 208 8.03 2.24 19.45
C ASP A 208 8.46 2.00 20.91
N LEU A 209 9.73 2.29 21.20
CA LEU A 209 10.29 2.20 22.54
C LEU A 209 9.73 3.22 23.51
N ALA A 210 9.69 4.49 23.08
CA ALA A 210 9.12 5.56 23.89
C ALA A 210 7.64 5.27 24.18
N LEU A 211 6.87 4.84 23.18
CA LEU A 211 5.47 4.47 23.37
C LEU A 211 5.32 3.25 24.29
N ALA A 212 6.20 2.26 24.20
CA ALA A 212 6.20 1.11 25.10
C ALA A 212 6.40 1.52 26.57
N ARG A 213 7.37 2.40 26.83
CA ARG A 213 7.61 2.96 28.16
C ARG A 213 6.37 3.70 28.66
N ILE A 214 5.82 4.60 27.85
CA ILE A 214 4.61 5.35 28.17
C ILE A 214 3.44 4.41 28.50
N CYS A 215 3.23 3.38 27.69
CA CYS A 215 2.18 2.39 27.93
C CYS A 215 2.44 1.55 29.19
N SER A 216 3.70 1.38 29.62
CA SER A 216 4.01 0.70 30.88
C SER A 216 3.64 1.52 32.12
N GLU A 217 3.70 2.84 32.00
CA GLU A 217 3.34 3.77 33.07
C GLU A 217 1.85 4.17 32.99
N TRP A 218 1.29 4.23 31.78
CA TRP A 218 -0.10 4.56 31.52
C TRP A 218 -0.74 3.54 30.54
N GLY A 219 -1.38 2.51 31.06
CA GLY A 219 -1.94 1.39 30.31
C GLY A 219 -3.06 1.77 29.33
N ASP A 220 -3.72 2.94 29.54
CA ASP A 220 -4.79 3.42 28.67
C ASP A 220 -4.31 4.20 27.43
N ALA A 221 -3.01 4.42 27.25
CA ALA A 221 -2.46 5.19 26.13
C ALA A 221 -2.92 4.63 24.76
N ARG A 222 -2.60 3.37 24.46
CA ARG A 222 -3.02 2.73 23.19
C ARG A 222 -4.52 2.54 23.07
N PRO A 223 -5.25 2.04 24.08
CA PRO A 223 -6.71 1.98 24.03
C PRO A 223 -7.35 3.33 23.67
N THR A 224 -6.86 4.42 24.24
CA THR A 224 -7.36 5.78 23.95
C THR A 224 -7.05 6.19 22.51
N MET A 225 -5.81 5.99 22.04
CA MET A 225 -5.45 6.24 20.63
C MET A 225 -6.36 5.44 19.68
N ARG A 226 -6.55 4.14 19.94
CA ARG A 226 -7.35 3.24 19.11
C ARG A 226 -8.82 3.68 19.05
N ARG A 227 -9.46 3.94 20.19
CA ARG A 227 -10.85 4.42 20.22
C ARG A 227 -11.06 5.66 19.34
N ASN A 228 -10.11 6.57 19.31
CA ASN A 228 -10.22 7.79 18.49
C ASN A 228 -9.95 7.51 17.01
N LEU A 229 -9.00 6.66 16.67
CA LEU A 229 -8.78 6.21 15.28
C LEU A 229 -10.01 5.49 14.74
N ASP A 230 -10.65 4.61 15.53
CA ASP A 230 -11.88 3.92 15.17
C ASP A 230 -13.02 4.93 14.97
N ARG A 231 -13.17 5.91 15.87
CA ARG A 231 -14.18 6.98 15.77
C ARG A 231 -14.00 7.82 14.49
N TRP A 232 -12.77 8.20 14.13
CA TRP A 232 -12.52 8.92 12.89
C TRP A 232 -12.75 8.07 11.65
N ARG A 233 -12.43 6.77 11.71
CA ARG A 233 -12.76 5.83 10.63
C ARG A 233 -14.27 5.73 10.42
N ASP A 234 -15.04 5.64 11.49
CA ASP A 234 -16.51 5.61 11.42
C ASP A 234 -17.10 6.93 10.90
N ALA A 235 -16.36 8.04 11.10
CA ALA A 235 -16.67 9.34 10.50
C ALA A 235 -16.15 9.52 9.07
N GLY A 236 -15.55 8.48 8.46
CA GLY A 236 -15.10 8.48 7.06
C GLY A 236 -13.64 8.91 6.85
N TYR A 237 -12.82 9.02 7.92
CA TYR A 237 -11.40 9.38 7.84
C TYR A 237 -10.50 8.24 8.29
N GLN A 238 -9.53 7.85 7.46
CA GLN A 238 -8.62 6.76 7.77
C GLN A 238 -7.26 7.31 8.20
N PHE A 239 -6.92 7.17 9.47
CA PHE A 239 -5.62 7.53 10.01
C PHE A 239 -4.93 6.32 10.61
N THR A 240 -3.59 6.33 10.58
CA THR A 240 -2.77 5.29 11.20
C THR A 240 -2.35 5.66 12.62
N PRO A 241 -2.01 4.68 13.48
CA PRO A 241 -1.43 4.96 14.79
C PRO A 241 -0.16 5.82 14.72
N ASP A 242 0.70 5.58 13.72
CA ASP A 242 1.90 6.38 13.45
C ASP A 242 1.57 7.86 13.16
N TRP A 243 0.55 8.11 12.35
CA TRP A 243 0.11 9.48 12.08
C TRP A 243 -0.41 10.19 13.35
N LEU A 244 -1.21 9.50 14.18
CA LEU A 244 -1.67 10.07 15.45
C LEU A 244 -0.50 10.33 16.40
N LEU A 245 0.44 9.40 16.50
CA LEU A 245 1.64 9.56 17.31
C LEU A 245 2.49 10.77 16.86
N ARG A 246 2.54 11.07 15.54
CA ARG A 246 3.18 12.29 15.02
C ARG A 246 2.48 13.57 15.47
N ASN A 247 1.15 13.57 15.55
CA ASN A 247 0.41 14.71 16.11
C ASN A 247 0.72 14.89 17.60
N VAL A 248 0.72 13.81 18.37
CA VAL A 248 1.07 13.84 19.81
C VAL A 248 2.51 14.32 19.99
N ASN A 249 3.46 13.79 19.22
CA ASN A 249 4.86 14.21 19.29
C ASN A 249 5.04 15.70 18.94
N ALA A 250 4.35 16.17 17.90
CA ALA A 250 4.37 17.59 17.53
C ALA A 250 3.84 18.47 18.67
N VAL A 251 2.74 18.09 19.33
CA VAL A 251 2.19 18.82 20.48
C VAL A 251 3.13 18.75 21.67
N ALA A 252 3.57 17.56 22.06
CA ALA A 252 4.39 17.34 23.26
C ALA A 252 5.78 17.99 23.17
N THR A 253 6.43 17.93 22.00
CA THR A 253 7.86 18.23 21.87
C THR A 253 8.20 19.32 20.86
N GLY A 254 7.29 19.65 19.94
CA GLY A 254 7.56 20.52 18.79
C GLY A 254 8.53 19.92 17.77
N ARG A 255 8.78 18.60 17.82
CA ARG A 255 9.75 17.91 16.97
C ARG A 255 9.10 16.82 16.14
N ALA A 256 9.66 16.53 14.96
CA ALA A 256 9.18 15.47 14.09
C ALA A 256 9.71 14.07 14.47
N PRO A 257 11.03 13.88 14.77
CA PRO A 257 11.56 12.56 15.08
C PRO A 257 10.93 11.99 16.35
N PHE A 258 10.51 10.73 16.32
CA PHE A 258 9.94 10.03 17.46
C PHE A 258 10.92 9.84 18.62
N SER A 259 12.24 9.95 18.37
CA SER A 259 13.23 9.97 19.44
C SER A 259 13.02 11.12 20.44
N ALA A 260 12.31 12.17 20.05
CA ALA A 260 11.97 13.26 20.97
C ALA A 260 11.00 12.84 22.08
N LEU A 261 10.27 11.72 21.91
CA LEU A 261 9.39 11.16 22.94
C LEU A 261 10.16 10.43 24.06
N GLU A 262 11.48 10.18 23.90
CA GLU A 262 12.29 9.48 24.91
C GLU A 262 12.28 10.21 26.26
N ASP A 263 12.21 11.54 26.25
CA ASP A 263 12.22 12.37 27.46
C ASP A 263 10.81 12.76 27.96
N VAL A 264 9.74 12.36 27.25
CA VAL A 264 8.36 12.72 27.60
C VAL A 264 7.83 11.76 28.65
N THR A 265 7.35 12.28 29.79
CA THR A 265 6.73 11.44 30.84
C THR A 265 5.36 10.92 30.40
N ALA A 266 4.85 9.87 31.05
CA ALA A 266 3.51 9.35 30.75
C ALA A 266 2.40 10.41 30.97
N SER A 267 2.55 11.24 32.01
CA SER A 267 1.61 12.33 32.29
C SER A 267 1.65 13.42 31.21
N ASP A 268 2.84 13.80 30.75
CA ASP A 268 2.98 14.81 29.68
C ASP A 268 2.45 14.26 28.36
N PHE A 269 2.65 12.96 28.09
CA PHE A 269 2.11 12.30 26.92
C PHE A 269 0.58 12.23 26.96
N GLU A 270 0.00 11.88 28.12
CA GLU A 270 -1.47 11.87 28.29
C GLU A 270 -2.08 13.26 28.01
N HIS A 271 -1.45 14.31 28.55
CA HIS A 271 -1.87 15.68 28.29
C HIS A 271 -1.76 16.04 26.81
N ALA A 272 -0.62 15.78 26.20
CA ALA A 272 -0.39 16.05 24.79
C ALA A 272 -1.31 15.22 23.86
N LEU A 273 -1.61 13.95 24.22
CA LEU A 273 -2.57 13.14 23.47
C LEU A 273 -3.97 13.77 23.51
N ASN A 274 -4.45 14.15 24.69
CA ASN A 274 -5.77 14.78 24.82
C ASN A 274 -5.85 16.10 24.04
N GLU A 275 -4.82 16.93 24.10
CA GLU A 275 -4.73 18.16 23.29
C GLU A 275 -4.70 17.85 21.79
N ALA A 276 -3.85 16.93 21.34
CA ALA A 276 -3.75 16.55 19.94
C ALA A 276 -5.10 16.00 19.40
N LEU A 277 -5.80 15.18 20.17
CA LEU A 277 -7.13 14.68 19.81
C LEU A 277 -8.12 15.83 19.64
N HIS A 278 -8.13 16.79 20.58
CA HIS A 278 -8.99 17.97 20.47
C HIS A 278 -8.65 18.85 19.25
N HIS A 279 -7.37 19.07 18.98
CA HIS A 279 -6.92 19.85 17.82
C HIS A 279 -7.28 19.18 16.49
N VAL A 280 -7.13 17.86 16.41
CA VAL A 280 -7.52 17.08 15.22
C VAL A 280 -9.03 17.13 15.03
N ASP A 281 -9.82 16.96 16.09
CA ASP A 281 -11.29 17.06 16.01
C ASP A 281 -11.73 18.46 15.55
N HIS A 282 -11.15 19.51 16.12
CA HIS A 282 -11.40 20.89 15.70
C HIS A 282 -11.01 21.10 14.22
N PHE A 283 -9.84 20.59 13.80
CA PHE A 283 -9.43 20.67 12.41
C PHE A 283 -10.41 19.96 11.47
N LEU A 284 -10.80 18.75 11.78
CA LEU A 284 -11.69 17.96 10.91
C LEU A 284 -13.09 18.56 10.84
N SER A 285 -13.70 18.90 12.00
CA SER A 285 -15.10 19.32 12.06
C SER A 285 -15.31 20.78 11.64
N ASP A 286 -14.48 21.69 12.13
CA ASP A 286 -14.72 23.12 11.97
C ASP A 286 -13.95 23.71 10.79
N LEU A 287 -12.74 23.23 10.55
CA LEU A 287 -11.88 23.75 9.49
C LEU A 287 -12.05 22.98 8.18
N ALA A 288 -11.76 21.67 8.17
CA ALA A 288 -11.82 20.88 6.94
C ALA A 288 -13.27 20.76 6.44
N VAL A 289 -14.20 20.31 7.26
CA VAL A 289 -15.61 20.17 6.88
C VAL A 289 -16.29 21.53 6.86
N GLY A 290 -16.31 22.21 8.01
CA GLY A 290 -17.11 23.42 8.19
C GLY A 290 -16.67 24.59 7.33
N ARG A 291 -15.38 24.73 7.05
CA ARG A 291 -14.82 25.88 6.33
C ARG A 291 -14.44 25.59 4.88
N LEU A 292 -13.95 24.37 4.59
CA LEU A 292 -13.50 23.98 3.27
C LEU A 292 -14.43 22.95 2.57
N GLY A 293 -15.36 22.34 3.30
CA GLY A 293 -16.24 21.30 2.78
C GLY A 293 -15.54 19.97 2.48
N LEU A 294 -14.35 19.73 3.09
CA LEU A 294 -13.57 18.50 2.92
C LEU A 294 -14.04 17.44 3.92
N ASP A 295 -15.14 16.78 3.61
CA ASP A 295 -15.97 15.99 4.53
C ASP A 295 -15.72 14.48 4.49
N HIS A 296 -14.71 14.01 3.75
CA HIS A 296 -14.32 12.59 3.73
C HIS A 296 -12.86 12.40 3.32
N ASP A 297 -12.32 11.21 3.56
CA ASP A 297 -10.91 10.86 3.41
C ASP A 297 -10.31 11.13 2.02
N ARG A 298 -11.08 10.85 0.95
CA ARG A 298 -10.62 11.03 -0.44
C ARG A 298 -10.38 12.51 -0.84
N VAL A 299 -10.99 13.44 -0.11
CA VAL A 299 -10.82 14.87 -0.37
C VAL A 299 -10.01 15.58 0.71
N LEU A 300 -9.65 14.89 1.81
CA LEU A 300 -8.75 15.42 2.81
C LEU A 300 -7.34 15.56 2.20
N MET A 301 -6.87 16.78 2.02
CA MET A 301 -5.68 17.08 1.23
C MET A 301 -4.38 16.64 1.93
N GLY A 302 -3.76 17.48 2.71
CA GLY A 302 -2.43 17.26 3.28
C GLY A 302 -2.47 16.75 4.73
N ARG A 303 -2.54 15.45 4.98
CA ARG A 303 -2.63 14.88 6.35
C ARG A 303 -1.46 15.30 7.26
N TYR A 304 -0.26 15.42 6.71
CA TYR A 304 0.95 15.80 7.46
C TYR A 304 1.08 17.31 7.74
N ALA A 305 0.20 18.13 7.19
CA ALA A 305 0.05 19.52 7.60
C ALA A 305 -0.70 19.65 8.94
N ILE A 306 -1.55 18.69 9.29
CA ILE A 306 -2.36 18.72 10.53
C ILE A 306 -1.48 18.75 11.78
N PRO A 307 -0.39 17.95 11.93
CA PRO A 307 0.53 18.08 13.08
C PRO A 307 1.13 19.49 13.27
N VAL A 308 1.42 20.21 12.18
CA VAL A 308 1.92 21.60 12.27
C VAL A 308 0.84 22.55 12.77
N ILE A 309 -0.39 22.37 12.30
CA ILE A 309 -1.55 23.14 12.78
C ILE A 309 -1.85 22.79 14.25
N SER A 310 -1.79 21.52 14.63
CA SER A 310 -1.95 21.08 16.03
C SER A 310 -0.89 21.72 16.95
N ARG A 311 0.37 21.81 16.50
CA ARG A 311 1.44 22.52 17.24
C ARG A 311 1.16 24.01 17.34
N HIS A 312 0.70 24.63 16.26
CA HIS A 312 0.32 26.05 16.30
C HIS A 312 -0.80 26.31 17.33
N LEU A 313 -1.84 25.48 17.33
CA LEU A 313 -2.93 25.56 18.30
C LEU A 313 -2.43 25.37 19.73
N HIS A 314 -1.54 24.38 19.97
CA HIS A 314 -0.89 24.22 21.27
C HIS A 314 -0.21 25.51 21.74
N ASN A 315 0.59 26.15 20.89
CA ASN A 315 1.28 27.41 21.19
C ASN A 315 0.33 28.58 21.45
N ARG A 316 -0.94 28.47 21.02
CA ARG A 316 -2.02 29.44 21.19
C ARG A 316 -3.02 29.11 22.31
N GLY A 317 -2.75 28.07 23.10
CA GLY A 317 -3.66 27.62 24.17
C GLY A 317 -4.92 26.94 23.62
N GLY A 318 -4.81 26.22 22.50
CA GLY A 318 -5.85 25.36 21.92
C GLY A 318 -6.83 26.05 20.96
N ARG A 319 -6.60 27.33 20.59
CA ARG A 319 -7.51 28.06 19.67
C ARG A 319 -6.77 29.11 18.86
N PHE A 320 -7.29 29.44 17.69
CA PHE A 320 -6.83 30.60 16.91
C PHE A 320 -7.19 31.92 17.62
N ILE A 321 -6.43 32.96 17.36
CA ILE A 321 -6.70 34.29 17.89
C ILE A 321 -8.05 34.79 17.36
N ASP A 322 -8.26 34.61 16.05
CA ASP A 322 -9.46 35.02 15.35
C ASP A 322 -9.68 34.17 14.08
N GLY A 323 -10.76 34.47 13.34
CA GLY A 323 -11.06 33.82 12.09
C GLY A 323 -10.04 34.05 10.97
N ALA A 324 -9.35 35.20 11.00
CA ALA A 324 -8.35 35.52 9.98
C ALA A 324 -7.08 34.64 10.15
N GLU A 325 -6.66 34.38 11.41
CA GLU A 325 -5.56 33.44 11.65
C GLU A 325 -5.93 32.02 11.25
N ALA A 326 -7.17 31.61 11.51
CA ALA A 326 -7.66 30.29 11.06
C ALA A 326 -7.69 30.19 9.52
N ASP A 327 -8.15 31.24 8.83
CA ASP A 327 -8.15 31.28 7.36
C ASP A 327 -6.71 31.24 6.78
N LYS A 328 -5.74 31.92 7.39
CA LYS A 328 -4.32 31.80 7.02
C LYS A 328 -3.78 30.39 7.22
N ALA A 329 -4.18 29.71 8.30
CA ALA A 329 -3.80 28.30 8.51
C ALA A 329 -4.37 27.40 7.42
N LEU A 330 -5.62 27.63 6.99
CA LEU A 330 -6.24 26.94 5.87
C LEU A 330 -5.59 27.28 4.52
N TYR A 331 -5.22 28.54 4.30
CA TYR A 331 -4.43 28.94 3.14
C TYR A 331 -3.13 28.11 3.05
N TRP A 332 -2.36 28.08 4.16
CA TRP A 332 -1.14 27.28 4.20
C TRP A 332 -1.43 25.78 4.00
N TYR A 333 -2.46 25.24 4.64
CA TYR A 333 -2.86 23.84 4.50
C TYR A 333 -3.12 23.44 3.03
N VAL A 334 -3.94 24.23 2.32
CA VAL A 334 -4.30 23.98 0.91
C VAL A 334 -3.07 24.06 0.04
N HIS A 335 -2.26 25.12 0.16
CA HIS A 335 -1.07 25.30 -0.67
C HIS A 335 0.04 24.29 -0.33
N ALA A 336 0.23 23.91 0.93
CA ALA A 336 1.17 22.86 1.31
C ALA A 336 0.81 21.51 0.66
N ALA A 337 -0.47 21.18 0.60
CA ALA A 337 -0.95 19.98 -0.06
C ALA A 337 -0.78 20.05 -1.60
N LEU A 338 -1.25 21.13 -2.23
CA LEU A 338 -1.14 21.31 -3.69
C LEU A 338 0.32 21.33 -4.18
N ARG A 339 1.23 21.88 -3.38
CA ARG A 339 2.66 21.95 -3.72
C ARG A 339 3.43 20.73 -3.26
N GLY A 340 2.75 19.67 -2.78
CA GLY A 340 3.36 18.41 -2.37
C GLY A 340 4.41 18.57 -1.24
N ARG A 341 4.19 19.50 -0.30
CA ARG A 341 5.14 19.82 0.77
C ARG A 341 5.66 18.61 1.52
N PHE A 342 4.79 17.61 1.71
CA PHE A 342 5.08 16.39 2.46
C PHE A 342 5.11 15.12 1.59
N ALA A 343 5.14 15.26 0.26
CA ALA A 343 5.08 14.10 -0.66
C ALA A 343 6.40 13.30 -0.76
N GLY A 344 7.52 13.91 -0.37
CA GLY A 344 8.84 13.27 -0.38
C GLY A 344 9.35 13.00 1.04
N SER A 345 10.40 13.70 1.45
CA SER A 345 10.98 13.57 2.80
C SER A 345 10.07 14.16 3.88
N THR A 346 8.94 13.50 4.15
CA THR A 346 7.91 13.95 5.08
C THR A 346 8.48 14.40 6.42
N GLU A 347 9.35 13.58 7.04
CA GLU A 347 9.92 13.88 8.36
C GLU A 347 10.81 15.13 8.35
N THR A 348 11.60 15.31 7.29
CA THR A 348 12.47 16.49 7.14
C THR A 348 11.66 17.77 7.00
N PHE A 349 10.60 17.76 6.19
CA PHE A 349 9.76 18.95 6.00
C PHE A 349 8.88 19.21 7.21
N LEU A 350 8.38 18.16 7.86
CA LEU A 350 7.63 18.29 9.11
C LEU A 350 8.50 18.93 10.21
N ALA A 351 9.76 18.50 10.36
CA ALA A 351 10.70 19.07 11.32
C ALA A 351 10.92 20.58 11.06
N LYS A 352 11.14 20.96 9.80
CA LYS A 352 11.32 22.36 9.41
C LYS A 352 10.09 23.21 9.68
N ASP A 353 8.90 22.68 9.40
CA ASP A 353 7.65 23.45 9.58
C ASP A 353 7.24 23.54 11.05
N LEU A 354 7.50 22.50 11.86
CA LEU A 354 7.35 22.58 13.32
C LEU A 354 8.27 23.62 13.94
N GLU A 355 9.57 23.61 13.58
CA GLU A 355 10.51 24.65 14.03
C GLU A 355 10.09 26.05 13.58
N THR A 356 9.56 26.17 12.36
CA THR A 356 9.11 27.46 11.82
C THR A 356 7.87 27.96 12.52
N VAL A 357 6.89 27.09 12.79
CA VAL A 357 5.65 27.47 13.48
C VAL A 357 5.91 27.87 14.93
N ASP A 358 6.85 27.25 15.61
CA ASP A 358 7.26 27.64 16.97
C ASP A 358 7.91 29.03 17.01
N LYS A 359 8.70 29.37 15.99
CA LYS A 359 9.41 30.68 15.92
C LYS A 359 8.56 31.81 15.39
N SER A 360 7.70 31.55 14.42
CA SER A 360 7.07 32.60 13.60
C SER A 360 5.59 32.34 13.28
N GLY A 361 4.98 31.34 13.90
CA GLY A 361 3.56 31.01 13.72
C GLY A 361 3.20 30.65 12.26
N ILE A 362 1.92 30.83 11.94
CA ILE A 362 1.37 30.48 10.61
C ILE A 362 1.98 31.37 9.50
N ASP A 363 2.19 32.64 9.73
CA ASP A 363 2.82 33.53 8.74
C ASP A 363 4.24 33.04 8.38
N GLY A 364 4.96 32.47 9.34
CA GLY A 364 6.29 31.89 9.11
C GLY A 364 6.27 30.71 8.19
N VAL A 365 5.35 29.77 8.35
CA VAL A 365 5.24 28.58 7.49
C VAL A 365 4.71 28.93 6.09
N ILE A 366 3.83 29.94 5.95
CA ILE A 366 3.43 30.49 4.66
C ILE A 366 4.66 31.06 3.93
N ALA A 367 5.45 31.91 4.60
CA ALA A 367 6.66 32.48 4.03
C ALA A 367 7.71 31.41 3.68
N ALA A 368 7.84 30.36 4.48
CA ALA A 368 8.72 29.23 4.18
C ALA A 368 8.28 28.46 2.95
N LEU A 369 6.98 28.20 2.79
CA LEU A 369 6.42 27.56 1.61
C LEU A 369 6.60 28.43 0.36
N ALA A 370 6.29 29.73 0.43
CA ALA A 370 6.46 30.67 -0.67
C ALA A 370 7.91 30.75 -1.18
N ARG A 371 8.91 30.71 -0.27
CA ARG A 371 10.33 30.71 -0.66
C ARG A 371 10.68 29.51 -1.54
N THR A 372 10.08 28.34 -1.34
CA THR A 372 10.33 27.15 -2.19
C THR A 372 9.84 27.34 -3.62
N ARG A 373 8.94 28.31 -3.84
CA ARG A 373 8.32 28.64 -5.13
C ARG A 373 8.67 30.06 -5.61
N LYS A 374 9.82 30.58 -5.22
CA LYS A 374 10.33 31.91 -5.59
C LYS A 374 9.33 33.04 -5.29
N GLY A 375 8.55 32.87 -4.24
CA GLY A 375 7.55 33.85 -3.81
C GLY A 375 6.17 33.71 -4.45
N ASN A 376 5.99 32.80 -5.42
CA ASN A 376 4.71 32.62 -6.11
C ASN A 376 4.02 31.31 -5.69
N LEU A 377 2.87 31.42 -5.03
CA LEU A 377 1.99 30.29 -4.69
C LEU A 377 0.70 30.27 -5.52
N SER A 378 0.56 31.17 -6.54
CA SER A 378 -0.63 31.20 -7.39
C SER A 378 -0.85 29.83 -8.08
N ILE A 379 -2.12 29.53 -8.29
CA ILE A 379 -2.57 28.31 -8.93
C ILE A 379 -2.77 28.62 -10.41
N ASP A 380 -2.05 27.94 -11.28
CA ASP A 380 -2.08 28.13 -12.71
C ASP A 380 -2.98 27.08 -13.39
N ALA A 381 -3.46 27.39 -14.60
CA ALA A 381 -4.22 26.42 -15.40
C ALA A 381 -3.45 25.11 -15.65
N GLN A 382 -2.11 25.18 -15.66
CA GLN A 382 -1.22 24.03 -15.78
C GLN A 382 -1.27 23.10 -14.55
N ASP A 383 -1.61 23.61 -13.35
CA ASP A 383 -1.79 22.77 -12.15
C ASP A 383 -2.99 21.79 -12.27
N PHE A 384 -3.85 22.01 -13.29
CA PHE A 384 -4.97 21.14 -13.65
C PHE A 384 -4.75 20.37 -14.97
N GLU A 385 -3.57 20.46 -15.58
CA GLU A 385 -3.27 19.80 -16.85
C GLU A 385 -2.73 18.38 -16.61
N GLY A 386 -3.24 17.40 -17.37
CA GLY A 386 -2.81 16.01 -17.26
C GLY A 386 -3.11 15.33 -15.93
N VAL A 387 -3.94 15.94 -15.08
CA VAL A 387 -4.27 15.42 -13.74
C VAL A 387 -5.69 14.88 -13.69
N GLY A 388 -5.87 13.74 -13.03
CA GLY A 388 -7.13 13.04 -12.86
C GLY A 388 -7.64 13.03 -11.41
N ARG A 389 -8.55 12.12 -11.13
CA ARG A 389 -9.24 12.00 -9.81
C ARG A 389 -8.31 11.57 -8.66
N GLY A 390 -7.20 10.91 -8.95
CA GLY A 390 -6.18 10.53 -7.96
C GLY A 390 -5.20 11.65 -7.64
N SER A 391 -5.24 12.77 -8.37
CA SER A 391 -4.30 13.87 -8.21
C SER A 391 -4.58 14.73 -6.97
N ARG A 392 -3.55 15.47 -6.54
CA ARG A 392 -3.66 16.48 -5.49
C ARG A 392 -4.62 17.64 -5.82
N SER A 393 -4.96 17.82 -7.10
CA SER A 393 -5.86 18.86 -7.57
C SER A 393 -7.34 18.44 -7.49
N TYR A 394 -7.64 17.14 -7.37
CA TYR A 394 -9.03 16.67 -7.22
C TYR A 394 -9.71 17.19 -5.94
N PRO A 395 -9.11 17.12 -4.75
CA PRO A 395 -9.67 17.73 -3.56
C PRO A 395 -9.89 19.25 -3.70
N LEU A 396 -9.05 19.94 -4.47
CA LEU A 396 -9.25 21.36 -4.77
C LEU A 396 -10.53 21.60 -5.58
N LEU A 397 -10.77 20.82 -6.64
CA LEU A 397 -12.01 20.92 -7.42
C LEU A 397 -13.25 20.68 -6.54
N TYR A 398 -13.21 19.64 -5.69
CA TYR A 398 -14.26 19.33 -4.74
C TYR A 398 -14.50 20.48 -3.76
N MET A 399 -13.43 20.97 -3.15
CA MET A 399 -13.46 22.10 -2.22
C MET A 399 -14.10 23.34 -2.88
N LEU A 400 -13.66 23.71 -4.08
CA LEU A 400 -14.20 24.86 -4.80
C LEU A 400 -15.70 24.70 -5.07
N ALA A 401 -16.15 23.51 -5.49
CA ALA A 401 -17.58 23.23 -5.68
C ALA A 401 -18.37 23.42 -4.38
N ARG A 402 -17.82 23.00 -3.25
CA ARG A 402 -18.44 23.15 -1.94
C ARG A 402 -18.50 24.62 -1.48
N VAL A 403 -17.35 25.30 -1.50
CA VAL A 403 -17.23 26.67 -0.96
C VAL A 403 -17.86 27.74 -1.85
N ARG A 404 -18.02 27.49 -3.15
CA ARG A 404 -18.68 28.39 -4.11
C ARG A 404 -20.15 28.07 -4.32
N GLY A 405 -20.69 27.05 -3.64
CA GLY A 405 -22.09 26.69 -3.72
C GLY A 405 -22.51 26.20 -5.12
N ALA A 406 -21.69 25.27 -5.69
CA ALA A 406 -21.99 24.66 -6.98
C ALA A 406 -23.40 24.08 -7.03
N ARG A 407 -24.05 24.17 -8.19
CA ARG A 407 -25.41 23.71 -8.42
C ARG A 407 -25.41 22.44 -9.26
N ASP A 408 -26.36 21.56 -8.98
CA ASP A 408 -26.67 20.42 -9.83
C ASP A 408 -27.11 20.91 -11.23
N LEU A 409 -26.46 20.39 -12.28
CA LEU A 409 -26.69 20.91 -13.64
C LEU A 409 -28.12 20.69 -14.14
N ALA A 410 -28.76 19.57 -13.80
CA ALA A 410 -30.09 19.22 -14.28
C ALA A 410 -31.21 19.90 -13.50
N THR A 411 -31.02 20.11 -12.17
CA THR A 411 -32.06 20.65 -11.29
C THR A 411 -31.83 22.11 -10.90
N SER A 412 -30.66 22.67 -11.16
CA SER A 412 -30.20 24.00 -10.71
C SER A 412 -30.23 24.22 -9.20
N ARG A 413 -30.43 23.18 -8.40
CA ARG A 413 -30.41 23.27 -6.93
C ARG A 413 -28.97 23.28 -6.42
N PRO A 414 -28.67 24.03 -5.33
CA PRO A 414 -27.37 23.95 -4.69
C PRO A 414 -27.03 22.51 -4.29
N LEU A 415 -25.79 22.07 -4.54
CA LEU A 415 -25.31 20.77 -4.10
C LEU A 415 -25.30 20.71 -2.56
N GLY A 416 -25.80 19.60 -2.01
CA GLY A 416 -25.89 19.40 -0.57
C GLY A 416 -27.14 19.97 0.12
N GLN A 417 -28.03 20.65 -0.60
CA GLN A 417 -29.39 20.88 -0.11
C GLN A 417 -30.13 19.54 -0.02
N ASP A 418 -30.91 19.38 1.02
CA ASP A 418 -31.76 18.20 1.26
C ASP A 418 -31.01 16.88 1.59
N ALA A 419 -29.78 16.96 2.12
CA ALA A 419 -28.94 15.81 2.44
C ALA A 419 -28.76 14.82 1.26
N SER A 420 -28.94 15.28 0.03
CA SER A 420 -28.78 14.45 -1.15
C SER A 420 -27.33 14.09 -1.38
N ALA A 421 -27.08 12.82 -1.64
CA ALA A 421 -25.77 12.37 -2.03
C ALA A 421 -25.32 13.05 -3.32
N ILE A 422 -24.01 13.29 -3.45
CA ILE A 422 -23.38 13.76 -4.68
C ILE A 422 -22.45 12.71 -5.26
N GLN A 423 -22.25 12.76 -6.57
CA GLN A 423 -21.25 11.93 -7.27
C GLN A 423 -20.56 12.74 -8.35
N VAL A 424 -19.38 12.26 -8.73
CA VAL A 424 -18.65 12.82 -9.87
C VAL A 424 -19.28 12.36 -11.17
N HIS A 425 -19.36 13.27 -12.15
CA HIS A 425 -19.89 13.01 -13.48
C HIS A 425 -18.98 13.63 -14.55
N GLU A 426 -18.79 12.93 -15.67
CA GLU A 426 -18.03 13.44 -16.79
C GLU A 426 -18.92 14.28 -17.71
N ILE A 427 -18.49 15.51 -18.01
CA ILE A 427 -19.20 16.40 -18.95
C ILE A 427 -19.21 15.78 -20.34
N PHE A 428 -18.03 15.33 -20.80
CA PHE A 428 -17.86 14.58 -22.04
C PHE A 428 -17.71 13.10 -21.73
N PRO A 429 -18.58 12.23 -22.30
CA PRO A 429 -18.54 10.80 -22.00
C PRO A 429 -17.22 10.14 -22.43
N LYS A 430 -16.58 9.37 -21.55
CA LYS A 430 -15.32 8.67 -21.83
C LYS A 430 -15.34 7.84 -23.10
N GLN A 431 -16.43 7.11 -23.37
CA GLN A 431 -16.54 6.30 -24.58
C GLN A 431 -16.51 7.14 -25.87
N ALA A 432 -17.11 8.32 -25.84
CA ALA A 432 -17.11 9.22 -26.98
C ALA A 432 -15.73 9.80 -27.23
N LEU A 433 -15.03 10.22 -26.15
CA LEU A 433 -13.66 10.72 -26.23
C LEU A 433 -12.67 9.64 -26.71
N SER A 434 -12.79 8.42 -26.20
CA SER A 434 -11.96 7.29 -26.64
C SER A 434 -12.14 6.99 -28.15
N LYS A 435 -13.39 7.00 -28.62
CA LYS A 435 -13.69 6.82 -30.05
C LYS A 435 -13.14 7.96 -30.91
N ALA A 436 -13.06 9.18 -30.38
CA ALA A 436 -12.49 10.35 -31.04
C ALA A 436 -10.95 10.40 -31.00
N GLY A 437 -10.29 9.43 -30.29
CA GLY A 437 -8.83 9.30 -30.28
C GLY A 437 -8.12 10.20 -29.26
N TYR A 438 -8.82 10.66 -28.22
CA TYR A 438 -8.19 11.39 -27.12
C TYR A 438 -7.40 10.44 -26.23
N THR A 439 -6.29 10.94 -25.66
CA THR A 439 -5.45 10.17 -24.75
C THR A 439 -6.18 9.91 -23.44
N ARG A 440 -5.68 8.93 -22.66
CA ARG A 440 -6.24 8.61 -21.35
C ARG A 440 -6.16 9.78 -20.37
N ALA A 441 -5.06 10.50 -20.35
CA ALA A 441 -4.88 11.68 -19.52
C ALA A 441 -5.91 12.77 -19.85
N GLU A 442 -6.20 12.96 -21.14
CA GLU A 442 -7.26 13.89 -21.58
C GLU A 442 -8.67 13.39 -21.19
N ILE A 443 -8.95 12.09 -21.38
CA ILE A 443 -10.26 11.47 -21.04
C ILE A 443 -10.54 11.59 -19.53
N ASN A 444 -9.55 11.33 -18.69
CA ASN A 444 -9.66 11.39 -17.23
C ASN A 444 -9.31 12.76 -16.64
N ALA A 445 -9.16 13.79 -17.47
CA ALA A 445 -8.80 15.12 -17.02
C ALA A 445 -9.80 15.67 -16.00
N ILE A 446 -9.28 16.18 -14.87
CA ILE A 446 -10.09 16.76 -13.80
C ILE A 446 -11.01 17.88 -14.31
N ALA A 447 -10.58 18.62 -15.35
CA ALA A 447 -11.39 19.63 -16.01
C ALA A 447 -12.56 19.06 -16.85
N ASN A 448 -12.72 17.73 -16.92
CA ASN A 448 -13.92 17.08 -17.49
C ASN A 448 -14.96 16.72 -16.40
N PHE A 449 -14.67 16.91 -15.09
CA PHE A 449 -15.56 16.47 -14.02
C PHE A 449 -16.42 17.60 -13.48
N VAL A 450 -17.67 17.25 -13.14
CA VAL A 450 -18.63 18.06 -12.35
C VAL A 450 -19.20 17.20 -11.24
N PHE A 451 -19.88 17.83 -10.29
CA PHE A 451 -20.57 17.15 -9.21
C PHE A 451 -22.09 17.24 -9.40
N LEU A 452 -22.77 16.12 -9.36
CA LEU A 452 -24.20 16.00 -9.56
C LEU A 452 -24.84 15.12 -8.48
N THR A 453 -26.16 15.22 -8.35
CA THR A 453 -26.91 14.18 -7.64
C THR A 453 -26.94 12.88 -8.47
N PRO A 454 -27.10 11.69 -7.86
CA PRO A 454 -27.17 10.42 -8.58
C PRO A 454 -28.23 10.37 -9.69
N SER A 455 -29.40 10.98 -9.44
CA SER A 455 -30.49 11.05 -10.41
C SER A 455 -30.13 11.91 -11.63
N SER A 456 -29.51 13.07 -11.40
CA SER A 456 -29.06 13.96 -12.47
C SER A 456 -27.92 13.34 -13.27
N ALA A 457 -26.97 12.72 -12.61
CA ALA A 457 -25.86 12.01 -13.27
C ALA A 457 -26.37 10.86 -14.15
N MET A 458 -27.36 10.09 -13.70
CA MET A 458 -28.00 9.04 -14.49
C MET A 458 -28.74 9.64 -15.72
N GLY A 459 -29.41 10.77 -15.56
CA GLY A 459 -30.16 11.43 -16.62
C GLY A 459 -29.26 12.03 -17.70
N LEU A 460 -28.04 12.44 -17.37
CA LEU A 460 -27.08 13.05 -18.30
C LEU A 460 -26.03 12.05 -18.83
N ALA A 461 -25.99 10.83 -18.30
CA ALA A 461 -25.01 9.83 -18.66
C ALA A 461 -25.03 9.50 -20.17
N GLY A 462 -23.87 9.59 -20.81
CA GLY A 462 -23.70 9.24 -22.22
C GLY A 462 -24.26 10.24 -23.22
N LEU A 463 -24.87 11.35 -22.78
CA LEU A 463 -25.37 12.39 -23.67
C LEU A 463 -24.24 13.22 -24.27
N ASP A 464 -24.41 13.66 -25.49
CA ASP A 464 -23.50 14.60 -26.18
C ASP A 464 -23.62 16.00 -25.56
N PRO A 465 -22.53 16.59 -25.01
CA PRO A 465 -22.53 17.92 -24.42
C PRO A 465 -23.11 19.01 -25.35
N ALA A 466 -22.85 18.94 -26.66
CA ALA A 466 -23.37 19.90 -27.63
C ALA A 466 -24.92 19.90 -27.72
N GLN A 467 -25.56 18.79 -27.30
CA GLN A 467 -27.01 18.65 -27.33
C GLN A 467 -27.69 19.08 -26.03
N TYR A 468 -27.07 18.78 -24.85
CA TYR A 468 -27.76 19.01 -23.60
C TYR A 468 -27.34 20.29 -22.87
N LEU A 469 -26.07 20.72 -22.94
CA LEU A 469 -25.58 21.88 -22.18
C LEU A 469 -26.37 23.16 -22.52
N GLY A 470 -26.73 23.38 -23.79
CA GLY A 470 -27.50 24.54 -24.22
C GLY A 470 -28.95 24.60 -23.72
N SER A 471 -29.46 23.50 -23.15
CA SER A 471 -30.81 23.44 -22.55
C SER A 471 -30.82 23.63 -21.05
N LEU A 472 -29.63 23.67 -20.42
CA LEU A 472 -29.49 23.79 -18.97
C LEU A 472 -29.45 25.25 -18.52
N ASP A 473 -29.68 25.45 -17.22
CA ASP A 473 -29.61 26.79 -16.60
C ASP A 473 -28.18 27.34 -16.66
N PRO A 474 -27.96 28.53 -17.30
CA PRO A 474 -26.65 29.17 -17.36
C PRO A 474 -26.03 29.40 -15.98
N ALA A 475 -26.84 29.66 -14.94
CA ALA A 475 -26.33 29.82 -13.59
C ALA A 475 -25.79 28.49 -12.99
N ALA A 476 -26.39 27.35 -13.34
CA ALA A 476 -25.87 26.05 -12.99
C ALA A 476 -24.56 25.74 -13.71
N LEU A 477 -24.48 25.99 -15.01
CA LEU A 477 -23.26 25.83 -15.82
C LEU A 477 -22.11 26.67 -15.27
N SER A 478 -22.35 27.96 -15.04
CA SER A 478 -21.35 28.89 -14.46
C SER A 478 -20.89 28.49 -13.08
N SER A 479 -21.80 27.96 -12.22
CA SER A 479 -21.47 27.52 -10.86
C SER A 479 -20.51 26.32 -10.83
N GLN A 480 -20.37 25.61 -11.94
CA GLN A 480 -19.45 24.50 -12.12
C GLN A 480 -18.36 24.77 -13.18
N TRP A 481 -18.12 26.04 -13.47
CA TRP A 481 -17.07 26.54 -14.39
C TRP A 481 -17.14 25.95 -15.80
N ILE A 482 -18.31 25.68 -16.31
CA ILE A 482 -18.48 25.25 -17.69
C ILE A 482 -18.38 26.50 -18.58
N PRO A 483 -17.46 26.53 -19.56
CA PRO A 483 -17.30 27.69 -20.46
C PRO A 483 -18.59 28.01 -21.20
N ASP A 484 -18.95 29.31 -21.24
CA ASP A 484 -20.15 29.81 -21.93
C ASP A 484 -19.87 30.06 -23.41
N ASP A 485 -19.37 29.07 -24.14
CA ASP A 485 -19.16 29.09 -25.57
C ASP A 485 -19.62 27.75 -26.17
N PRO A 486 -20.79 27.71 -26.84
CA PRO A 486 -21.32 26.48 -27.41
C PRO A 486 -20.40 25.79 -28.43
N ARG A 487 -19.44 26.50 -29.03
CA ARG A 487 -18.45 25.87 -29.92
C ARG A 487 -17.54 24.90 -29.15
N LEU A 488 -17.24 25.20 -27.89
CA LEU A 488 -16.41 24.38 -27.02
C LEU A 488 -17.12 23.11 -26.55
N TRP A 489 -18.45 23.03 -26.64
CA TRP A 489 -19.21 21.85 -26.17
C TRP A 489 -19.20 20.68 -27.15
N ARG A 490 -18.55 20.86 -28.32
CA ARG A 490 -18.39 19.83 -29.35
C ARG A 490 -17.16 18.98 -29.05
N ILE A 491 -17.25 17.68 -29.32
CA ILE A 491 -16.18 16.72 -29.05
C ILE A 491 -14.87 17.07 -29.78
N GLU A 492 -14.97 17.64 -30.99
CA GLU A 492 -13.81 18.04 -31.78
C GLU A 492 -13.00 19.17 -31.12
N ASN A 493 -13.64 19.96 -30.25
CA ASN A 493 -13.05 21.11 -29.54
C ASN A 493 -12.79 20.80 -28.06
N TYR A 494 -12.70 19.53 -27.71
CA TYR A 494 -12.57 19.11 -26.32
C TYR A 494 -11.29 19.64 -25.64
N ARG A 495 -10.16 19.71 -26.37
CA ARG A 495 -8.91 20.28 -25.82
C ARG A 495 -9.06 21.75 -25.47
N GLU A 496 -9.71 22.51 -26.32
CA GLU A 496 -10.02 23.93 -26.10
C GLU A 496 -11.01 24.11 -24.93
N PHE A 497 -11.99 23.21 -24.80
CA PHE A 497 -12.88 23.16 -23.62
C PHE A 497 -12.10 22.95 -22.34
N LEU A 498 -11.21 21.95 -22.29
CA LEU A 498 -10.38 21.67 -21.12
C LEU A 498 -9.51 22.89 -20.76
N ALA A 499 -8.87 23.51 -21.75
CA ALA A 499 -8.04 24.70 -21.57
C ALA A 499 -8.86 25.87 -20.97
N ALA A 500 -10.00 26.21 -21.58
CA ALA A 500 -10.86 27.28 -21.08
C ALA A 500 -11.37 27.02 -19.68
N ARG A 501 -11.75 25.78 -19.38
CA ARG A 501 -12.24 25.44 -18.04
C ARG A 501 -11.14 25.46 -16.98
N ARG A 502 -9.93 25.04 -17.32
CA ARG A 502 -8.76 25.15 -16.42
C ARG A 502 -8.46 26.58 -16.00
N GLU A 503 -8.57 27.53 -16.94
CA GLU A 503 -8.43 28.97 -16.63
C GLU A 503 -9.51 29.46 -15.65
N LEU A 504 -10.76 29.06 -15.84
CA LEU A 504 -11.85 29.41 -14.91
C LEU A 504 -11.64 28.83 -13.51
N LEU A 505 -11.18 27.57 -13.44
CA LEU A 505 -10.87 26.91 -12.16
C LEU A 505 -9.68 27.57 -11.46
N ALA A 506 -8.60 27.89 -12.17
CA ALA A 506 -7.42 28.56 -11.63
C ALA A 506 -7.77 29.96 -11.11
N ALA A 507 -8.53 30.74 -11.88
CA ALA A 507 -8.98 32.07 -11.45
C ALA A 507 -9.80 32.00 -10.15
N THR A 508 -10.74 31.06 -10.07
CA THR A 508 -11.58 30.85 -8.87
C THR A 508 -10.76 30.38 -7.67
N ALA A 509 -9.80 29.48 -7.91
CA ALA A 509 -8.92 28.96 -6.85
C ALA A 509 -8.05 30.08 -6.28
N ASN A 510 -7.49 30.97 -7.11
CA ASN A 510 -6.72 32.12 -6.65
C ASN A 510 -7.58 33.13 -5.88
N GLU A 511 -8.77 33.48 -6.40
CA GLU A 511 -9.71 34.35 -5.68
C GLU A 511 -10.04 33.78 -4.29
N PHE A 512 -10.30 32.48 -4.19
CA PHE A 512 -10.55 31.83 -2.89
C PHE A 512 -9.33 31.87 -1.98
N SER A 513 -8.14 31.57 -2.53
CA SER A 513 -6.87 31.62 -1.79
C SER A 513 -6.59 33.02 -1.26
N ASP A 514 -6.81 34.07 -2.05
CA ASP A 514 -6.63 35.46 -1.65
C ASP A 514 -7.60 35.84 -0.53
N GLN A 515 -8.84 35.37 -0.57
CA GLN A 515 -9.83 35.56 0.51
C GLN A 515 -9.39 34.89 1.81
N LEU A 516 -8.82 33.69 1.76
CA LEU A 516 -8.25 33.00 2.94
C LEU A 516 -7.04 33.77 3.50
N LEU A 517 -6.11 34.19 2.64
CA LEU A 517 -4.90 34.89 3.06
C LEU A 517 -5.24 36.25 3.69
N ALA A 518 -6.24 36.94 3.14
CA ALA A 518 -6.71 38.24 3.65
C ALA A 518 -7.64 38.11 4.88
N GLY A 519 -8.14 36.91 5.20
CA GLY A 519 -9.11 36.70 6.27
C GLY A 519 -10.45 37.43 6.06
N THR A 520 -10.82 37.63 4.79
CA THR A 520 -12.01 38.43 4.42
C THR A 520 -13.26 37.58 4.14
N ARG A 521 -13.14 36.27 4.17
CA ARG A 521 -14.25 35.37 3.89
C ARG A 521 -15.24 35.36 5.07
N PRO A 522 -16.57 35.47 4.82
CA PRO A 522 -17.57 35.26 5.85
C PRO A 522 -17.43 33.85 6.49
N TRP A 523 -17.64 33.77 7.81
CA TRP A 523 -17.52 32.50 8.54
C TRP A 523 -18.85 31.71 8.45
N ASP A 524 -19.21 31.30 7.22
CA ASP A 524 -20.36 30.44 7.00
C ASP A 524 -19.92 28.97 7.13
N ARG A 525 -20.59 28.21 8.00
CA ARG A 525 -20.30 26.79 8.21
C ARG A 525 -20.99 25.97 7.12
N LEU A 526 -20.21 25.11 6.46
CA LEU A 526 -20.71 24.14 5.52
C LEU A 526 -21.14 22.87 6.27
N GLU A 527 -22.24 22.25 5.82
CA GLU A 527 -22.69 20.97 6.35
C GLU A 527 -22.04 19.83 5.54
N PRO A 528 -21.69 18.69 6.17
CA PRO A 528 -21.18 17.54 5.45
C PRO A 528 -22.19 16.99 4.46
N ILE A 529 -21.71 16.48 3.32
CA ILE A 529 -22.53 15.84 2.29
C ILE A 529 -22.21 14.35 2.22
N VAL A 530 -23.23 13.54 2.01
CA VAL A 530 -23.07 12.11 1.73
C VAL A 530 -22.57 11.95 0.29
N VAL A 531 -21.41 11.31 0.10
CA VAL A 531 -20.91 10.96 -1.22
C VAL A 531 -21.42 9.57 -1.58
N SER A 532 -22.18 9.46 -2.67
CA SER A 532 -22.62 8.15 -3.17
C SER A 532 -21.42 7.32 -3.63
N PRO A 533 -21.48 5.99 -3.41
CA PRO A 533 -20.58 5.09 -4.12
C PRO A 533 -20.68 5.33 -5.62
N GLU A 534 -19.56 5.37 -6.29
CA GLU A 534 -19.55 5.60 -7.74
C GLU A 534 -20.38 4.55 -8.48
N PRO A 535 -21.10 4.94 -9.54
CA PRO A 535 -21.68 3.97 -10.45
C PRO A 535 -20.60 3.04 -10.97
N VAL A 536 -20.94 1.79 -11.17
CA VAL A 536 -20.03 0.81 -11.78
C VAL A 536 -19.62 1.34 -13.14
N ASP A 537 -18.36 1.73 -13.28
CA ASP A 537 -17.81 2.21 -14.54
C ASP A 537 -17.92 1.11 -15.59
N ILE A 538 -18.53 1.41 -16.73
CA ILE A 538 -18.76 0.44 -17.82
C ILE A 538 -17.50 0.32 -18.71
N ASP A 539 -16.45 1.07 -18.40
CA ASP A 539 -15.16 0.95 -19.07
C ASP A 539 -14.56 -0.44 -18.80
N ALA A 540 -14.33 -1.19 -19.89
CA ALA A 540 -13.76 -2.53 -19.83
C ALA A 540 -12.41 -2.58 -19.08
N ARG A 541 -11.60 -1.52 -19.18
CA ARG A 541 -10.31 -1.38 -18.49
C ARG A 541 -10.52 -1.20 -16.98
N ALA A 542 -11.43 -0.32 -16.58
CA ALA A 542 -11.75 -0.13 -15.16
C ALA A 542 -12.36 -1.39 -14.52
N VAL A 543 -13.16 -2.15 -15.29
CA VAL A 543 -13.69 -3.45 -14.86
C VAL A 543 -12.54 -4.45 -14.67
N GLN A 544 -11.59 -4.50 -15.61
CA GLN A 544 -10.43 -5.39 -15.55
C GLN A 544 -9.53 -5.08 -14.34
N ILE A 545 -9.28 -3.80 -14.08
CA ILE A 545 -8.48 -3.35 -12.92
C ILE A 545 -9.19 -3.70 -11.61
N ARG A 546 -10.49 -3.41 -11.50
CA ARG A 546 -11.28 -3.78 -10.31
C ARG A 546 -11.30 -5.29 -10.08
N SER A 547 -11.49 -6.08 -11.13
CA SER A 547 -11.43 -7.53 -11.03
C SER A 547 -10.08 -8.02 -10.51
N LEU A 548 -8.96 -7.45 -10.98
CA LEU A 548 -7.62 -7.73 -10.47
C LEU A 548 -7.48 -7.34 -8.99
N VAL A 549 -7.93 -6.14 -8.62
CA VAL A 549 -7.86 -5.64 -7.23
C VAL A 549 -8.67 -6.53 -6.29
N ASP A 550 -9.87 -6.95 -6.68
CA ASP A 550 -10.70 -7.84 -5.87
C ASP A 550 -10.12 -9.26 -5.79
N GLU A 551 -9.54 -9.77 -6.88
CA GLU A 551 -8.77 -11.03 -6.90
C GLU A 551 -7.61 -10.96 -5.90
N MET A 552 -6.80 -9.90 -5.96
CA MET A 552 -5.66 -9.70 -5.06
C MET A 552 -6.09 -9.51 -3.60
N ALA A 553 -7.13 -8.72 -3.35
CA ALA A 553 -7.69 -8.56 -2.01
C ALA A 553 -8.23 -9.90 -1.45
N GLY A 554 -8.85 -10.73 -2.30
CA GLY A 554 -9.27 -12.08 -1.95
C GLY A 554 -8.11 -13.01 -1.57
N MET A 555 -6.90 -12.75 -2.10
CA MET A 555 -5.66 -13.43 -1.73
C MET A 555 -4.97 -12.80 -0.50
N GLY A 556 -5.54 -11.75 0.11
CA GLY A 556 -5.01 -11.10 1.31
C GLY A 556 -3.97 -10.01 1.05
N TYR A 557 -3.87 -9.51 -0.19
CA TYR A 557 -3.05 -8.34 -0.51
C TYR A 557 -3.76 -7.04 -0.14
N ALA A 558 -2.98 -5.98 0.08
CA ALA A 558 -3.53 -4.65 0.36
C ALA A 558 -4.35 -4.12 -0.82
N ARG A 559 -5.36 -3.32 -0.53
CA ARG A 559 -6.07 -2.58 -1.57
C ARG A 559 -5.24 -1.38 -2.02
N PRO A 560 -5.11 -1.13 -3.34
CA PRO A 560 -4.38 0.01 -3.87
C PRO A 560 -5.19 1.30 -3.78
N THR A 561 -4.50 2.42 -3.92
CA THR A 561 -5.11 3.68 -4.35
C THR A 561 -5.27 3.62 -5.87
N LEU A 562 -6.49 3.83 -6.37
CA LEU A 562 -6.75 3.87 -7.82
C LEU A 562 -6.53 5.27 -8.36
N ASP A 563 -6.10 5.36 -9.64
CA ASP A 563 -5.81 6.59 -10.36
C ASP A 563 -4.88 7.54 -9.58
N ALA A 564 -3.83 6.99 -8.99
CA ALA A 564 -2.91 7.71 -8.10
C ALA A 564 -1.86 8.49 -8.90
N GLU A 565 -1.77 9.80 -8.66
CA GLU A 565 -0.65 10.60 -9.17
C GLU A 565 0.62 10.28 -8.37
N ILE A 566 1.67 9.88 -9.07
CA ILE A 566 2.99 9.65 -8.51
C ILE A 566 3.88 10.84 -8.88
N ALA A 567 4.45 11.50 -7.89
CA ALA A 567 5.31 12.66 -8.09
C ALA A 567 6.75 12.38 -7.65
N ASP A 568 7.70 13.02 -8.33
CA ASP A 568 9.10 13.03 -7.95
C ASP A 568 9.26 13.67 -6.55
N PRO A 569 9.86 12.96 -5.59
CA PRO A 569 9.96 13.44 -4.22
C PRO A 569 10.91 14.65 -4.05
N GLU A 570 11.80 14.90 -5.02
CA GLU A 570 12.74 16.02 -4.99
C GLU A 570 12.16 17.26 -5.65
N THR A 571 11.51 17.09 -6.79
CA THR A 571 11.04 18.21 -7.63
C THR A 571 9.55 18.47 -7.52
N GLY A 572 8.76 17.50 -7.05
CA GLY A 572 7.30 17.53 -7.03
C GLY A 572 6.64 17.39 -8.42
N ARG A 573 7.43 17.14 -9.49
CA ARG A 573 6.92 16.93 -10.85
C ARG A 573 6.14 15.60 -10.90
N PRO A 574 4.97 15.56 -11.54
CA PRO A 574 4.28 14.30 -11.83
C PRO A 574 5.18 13.37 -12.66
N LEU A 575 5.25 12.11 -12.27
CA LEU A 575 6.00 11.05 -12.96
C LEU A 575 5.07 10.07 -13.65
N ALA A 576 3.89 9.81 -13.10
CA ALA A 576 2.89 8.90 -13.64
C ALA A 576 1.53 9.11 -12.98
N VAL A 577 0.48 8.56 -13.58
CA VAL A 577 -0.84 8.38 -12.95
C VAL A 577 -1.19 6.91 -12.96
N ALA A 578 -0.79 6.22 -11.91
CA ALA A 578 -0.98 4.77 -11.79
C ALA A 578 -2.46 4.40 -11.71
N GLU A 579 -2.90 3.40 -12.47
CA GLU A 579 -4.25 2.82 -12.33
C GLU A 579 -4.49 2.22 -10.97
N ALA A 580 -3.45 1.61 -10.41
CA ALA A 580 -3.48 1.06 -9.06
C ALA A 580 -2.10 1.22 -8.42
N PHE A 581 -2.06 1.77 -7.23
CA PHE A 581 -0.83 2.10 -6.51
C PHE A 581 -0.85 1.56 -5.08
N TRP A 582 0.13 0.74 -4.74
CA TRP A 582 0.41 0.22 -3.41
C TRP A 582 1.63 0.92 -2.84
N ALA A 583 1.43 2.03 -2.16
CA ALA A 583 2.51 2.88 -1.64
C ALA A 583 3.45 2.13 -0.67
N ASP A 584 2.91 1.24 0.13
CA ASP A 584 3.65 0.44 1.12
C ASP A 584 3.95 -0.99 0.63
N GLY A 585 3.93 -1.19 -0.70
CA GLY A 585 4.03 -2.50 -1.35
C GLY A 585 2.71 -3.28 -1.33
N LEU A 586 2.67 -4.43 -2.01
CA LEU A 586 1.48 -5.31 -2.06
C LEU A 586 1.05 -5.80 -0.66
N GLN A 587 1.92 -5.66 0.32
CA GLN A 587 1.69 -6.01 1.73
C GLN A 587 2.12 -4.80 2.57
N PRO A 588 1.25 -4.25 3.43
CA PRO A 588 1.59 -3.08 4.21
C PRO A 588 2.91 -3.24 4.97
N GLY A 589 3.86 -2.35 4.71
CA GLY A 589 5.16 -2.32 5.36
C GLY A 589 6.15 -3.40 4.90
N GLN A 590 5.91 -4.08 3.79
CA GLN A 590 6.84 -5.06 3.21
C GLN A 590 6.99 -4.90 1.69
N GLY A 591 8.19 -4.55 1.26
CA GLY A 591 8.56 -4.44 -0.14
C GLY A 591 8.59 -3.02 -0.67
N SER A 592 9.03 -2.88 -1.91
CA SER A 592 9.02 -1.62 -2.65
C SER A 592 7.59 -1.20 -2.98
N PRO A 593 7.32 0.10 -3.17
CA PRO A 593 6.05 0.55 -3.73
C PRO A 593 5.77 -0.12 -5.07
N VAL A 594 4.54 -0.61 -5.24
CA VAL A 594 4.11 -1.31 -6.46
C VAL A 594 3.09 -0.45 -7.19
N MET A 595 3.19 -0.36 -8.49
CA MET A 595 2.21 0.36 -9.30
C MET A 595 1.86 -0.40 -10.59
N LEU A 596 0.61 -0.26 -10.99
CA LEU A 596 0.12 -0.64 -12.32
C LEU A 596 -0.01 0.64 -13.14
N GLU A 597 0.79 0.77 -14.21
CA GLU A 597 0.77 1.88 -15.17
C GLU A 597 0.61 1.30 -16.55
N MET A 598 -0.60 1.39 -17.09
CA MET A 598 -0.92 0.75 -18.37
C MET A 598 -0.68 1.64 -19.58
N ASP A 599 -0.29 2.89 -19.39
CA ASP A 599 0.10 3.85 -20.44
C ASP A 599 1.57 4.27 -20.24
N PRO A 600 2.53 3.35 -20.42
CA PRO A 600 3.94 3.56 -20.09
C PRO A 600 4.60 4.74 -20.84
N ASP A 601 4.04 5.13 -21.98
CA ASP A 601 4.52 6.27 -22.76
C ASP A 601 4.20 7.64 -22.10
N GLU A 602 3.24 7.67 -21.17
CA GLU A 602 2.83 8.86 -20.43
C GLU A 602 3.57 8.97 -19.07
N ALA A 603 4.37 7.98 -18.71
CA ALA A 603 5.07 7.88 -17.44
C ALA A 603 6.59 8.03 -17.57
N ASP A 604 7.23 8.63 -16.56
CA ASP A 604 8.70 8.65 -16.44
C ASP A 604 9.19 7.36 -15.75
N LEU A 605 9.14 6.25 -16.51
CA LEU A 605 9.49 4.92 -16.00
C LEU A 605 10.93 4.86 -15.48
N SER A 606 11.85 5.58 -16.10
CA SER A 606 13.26 5.61 -15.69
C SER A 606 13.40 6.18 -14.28
N ARG A 607 12.76 7.33 -14.04
CA ARG A 607 12.80 7.98 -12.74
C ARG A 607 12.05 7.19 -11.66
N LEU A 608 10.92 6.57 -12.01
CA LEU A 608 10.18 5.69 -11.10
C LEU A 608 11.03 4.48 -10.67
N THR A 609 11.75 3.86 -11.59
CA THR A 609 12.66 2.74 -11.30
C THR A 609 13.83 3.18 -10.41
N GLU A 610 14.45 4.34 -10.67
CA GLU A 610 15.51 4.91 -9.82
C GLU A 610 15.00 5.17 -8.37
N LEU A 611 13.75 5.56 -8.23
CA LEU A 611 13.11 5.76 -6.93
C LEU A 611 12.68 4.45 -6.24
N GLY A 612 12.91 3.30 -6.87
CA GLY A 612 12.63 1.98 -6.30
C GLY A 612 11.19 1.51 -6.43
N TYR A 613 10.42 2.06 -7.37
CA TYR A 613 9.06 1.58 -7.63
C TYR A 613 9.09 0.29 -8.47
N GLU A 614 8.26 -0.69 -8.11
CA GLU A 614 7.97 -1.86 -8.96
C GLU A 614 6.82 -1.52 -9.91
N VAL A 615 7.13 -1.25 -11.18
CA VAL A 615 6.15 -0.81 -12.17
C VAL A 615 5.70 -1.98 -13.05
N PHE A 616 4.39 -2.18 -13.16
CA PHE A 616 3.76 -3.15 -14.06
C PHE A 616 2.97 -2.41 -15.14
N THR A 617 3.20 -2.77 -16.41
CA THR A 617 2.57 -2.10 -17.55
C THR A 617 1.35 -2.84 -18.10
N SER A 618 0.92 -3.92 -17.43
CA SER A 618 -0.32 -4.62 -17.77
C SER A 618 -0.89 -5.38 -16.56
N VAL A 619 -2.21 -5.57 -16.56
CA VAL A 619 -2.93 -6.38 -15.57
C VAL A 619 -2.37 -7.81 -15.53
N ASP A 620 -2.05 -8.39 -16.69
CA ASP A 620 -1.54 -9.77 -16.77
C ASP A 620 -0.11 -9.88 -16.23
N ALA A 621 0.72 -8.85 -16.43
CA ALA A 621 2.07 -8.80 -15.85
C ALA A 621 2.02 -8.77 -14.31
N LEU A 622 1.16 -7.92 -13.72
CA LEU A 622 0.98 -7.85 -12.27
C LEU A 622 0.33 -9.14 -11.73
N ARG A 623 -0.70 -9.67 -12.41
CA ARG A 623 -1.32 -10.95 -12.03
C ARG A 623 -0.29 -12.09 -12.04
N GLY A 624 0.51 -12.19 -13.10
CA GLY A 624 1.57 -13.19 -13.21
C GLY A 624 2.65 -13.05 -12.14
N PHE A 625 3.00 -11.83 -11.75
CA PHE A 625 3.90 -11.56 -10.63
C PHE A 625 3.33 -12.07 -9.31
N VAL A 626 2.08 -11.73 -9.01
CA VAL A 626 1.38 -12.18 -7.80
C VAL A 626 1.25 -13.70 -7.78
N GLN A 627 0.88 -14.34 -8.91
CA GLN A 627 0.79 -15.80 -9.01
C GLN A 627 2.13 -16.49 -8.79
N ARG A 628 3.22 -15.98 -9.36
CA ARG A 628 4.59 -16.52 -9.12
C ARG A 628 5.01 -16.36 -7.67
N ARG A 629 4.72 -15.20 -7.06
CA ARG A 629 4.99 -14.95 -5.64
C ARG A 629 4.23 -15.94 -4.75
N ASN A 630 2.97 -16.21 -5.08
CA ASN A 630 2.14 -17.21 -4.41
C ASN A 630 2.65 -18.63 -4.64
N ALA A 631 3.08 -18.97 -5.85
CA ALA A 631 3.64 -20.27 -6.18
C ALA A 631 4.98 -20.53 -5.47
N VAL A 632 5.81 -19.51 -5.29
CA VAL A 632 7.03 -19.61 -4.47
C VAL A 632 6.68 -19.80 -3.00
N ALA A 633 5.69 -19.07 -2.47
CA ALA A 633 5.21 -19.21 -1.10
C ALA A 633 4.51 -20.57 -0.88
N SER A 634 3.79 -21.10 -1.90
CA SER A 634 3.16 -22.42 -1.88
C SER A 634 4.14 -23.56 -2.23
N GLY A 635 5.37 -23.25 -2.74
CA GLY A 635 6.42 -24.18 -3.15
C GLY A 635 6.01 -25.07 -4.32
N GLU A 636 5.07 -24.66 -5.11
CA GLU A 636 4.81 -25.22 -6.41
C GLU A 636 5.94 -24.83 -7.36
N ARG A 637 6.95 -25.68 -7.48
CA ARG A 637 7.78 -25.71 -8.69
C ARG A 637 6.83 -26.11 -9.81
N GLY A 638 6.66 -25.22 -10.80
CA GLY A 638 5.70 -25.36 -11.88
C GLY A 638 5.52 -26.78 -12.36
N ALA A 639 4.36 -27.34 -12.05
CA ALA A 639 3.82 -28.47 -12.74
C ALA A 639 2.71 -27.93 -13.63
N GLY A 640 2.97 -27.87 -14.91
CA GLY A 640 1.87 -27.67 -15.85
C GLY A 640 2.26 -27.10 -17.19
N LEU A 641 2.84 -27.91 -18.03
CA LEU A 641 2.36 -28.06 -19.40
C LEU A 641 2.76 -29.49 -19.84
N GLY A 642 1.74 -30.27 -20.14
CA GLY A 642 1.78 -31.71 -20.29
C GLY A 642 2.60 -32.21 -21.43
N GLY A 643 3.21 -33.35 -21.15
CA GLY A 643 3.48 -34.52 -21.91
C GLY A 643 3.68 -34.43 -23.41
N ALA A 644 4.96 -34.47 -23.82
CA ALA A 644 5.40 -35.21 -24.99
C ALA A 644 6.85 -35.66 -24.73
N GLY A 645 7.02 -36.95 -24.64
CA GLY A 645 8.19 -37.79 -24.87
C GLY A 645 9.56 -37.24 -24.50
N LEU A 646 10.05 -37.52 -23.29
CA LEU A 646 11.48 -37.41 -22.95
C LEU A 646 12.20 -38.66 -23.50
N ALA A 647 12.95 -38.47 -24.59
CA ALA A 647 14.07 -39.31 -24.91
C ALA A 647 15.27 -38.94 -23.98
N ASN A 648 15.92 -39.98 -23.48
CA ASN A 648 17.08 -39.87 -22.60
C ASN A 648 18.17 -38.96 -23.18
N LEU A 649 18.53 -37.91 -22.40
CA LEU A 649 19.71 -37.10 -22.60
C LEU A 649 20.64 -37.26 -21.36
N ASP A 650 21.20 -38.45 -21.22
CA ASP A 650 22.19 -38.76 -20.18
C ASP A 650 23.66 -38.73 -20.67
N ASP A 651 23.97 -38.07 -21.79
CA ASP A 651 25.34 -38.01 -22.33
C ASP A 651 25.71 -36.60 -22.85
N VAL A 652 25.63 -35.58 -22.00
CA VAL A 652 26.32 -34.32 -22.26
C VAL A 652 27.19 -33.98 -21.03
N GLU A 653 28.50 -33.95 -21.22
CA GLU A 653 29.48 -33.55 -20.22
C GLU A 653 29.13 -32.18 -19.68
N LYS A 654 28.86 -32.07 -18.36
CA LYS A 654 28.64 -30.78 -17.68
C LYS A 654 29.96 -30.00 -17.62
N PRO A 655 29.95 -28.69 -17.91
CA PRO A 655 31.16 -27.87 -17.80
C PRO A 655 31.73 -27.90 -16.38
N GLU A 656 33.04 -27.75 -16.25
CA GLU A 656 33.73 -27.72 -14.97
C GLU A 656 33.18 -26.64 -14.03
N PRO A 657 33.15 -26.87 -12.70
CA PRO A 657 32.76 -25.85 -11.73
C PRO A 657 33.64 -24.60 -11.87
N GLY A 658 33.01 -23.44 -12.10
CA GLY A 658 33.68 -22.15 -12.28
C GLY A 658 33.91 -21.70 -13.74
N ALA A 659 33.70 -22.56 -14.73
CA ALA A 659 33.86 -22.19 -16.15
C ALA A 659 32.84 -21.10 -16.58
N PHE A 660 31.63 -21.16 -16.09
CA PHE A 660 30.61 -20.15 -16.36
C PHE A 660 30.90 -18.82 -15.65
N ASP A 661 31.38 -18.86 -14.42
CA ASP A 661 31.84 -17.65 -13.70
C ASP A 661 32.93 -16.92 -14.47
N HIS A 662 33.92 -17.66 -14.94
CA HIS A 662 35.00 -17.11 -15.77
C HIS A 662 34.48 -16.48 -17.08
N ALA A 663 33.56 -17.17 -17.76
CA ALA A 663 32.96 -16.69 -19.01
C ALA A 663 32.14 -15.39 -18.81
N LEU A 664 31.36 -15.28 -17.72
CA LEU A 664 30.61 -14.06 -17.39
C LEU A 664 31.53 -12.88 -17.08
N PHE A 665 32.59 -13.07 -16.29
CA PHE A 665 33.54 -11.99 -16.02
C PHE A 665 34.34 -11.59 -17.26
N MET A 666 34.73 -12.52 -18.13
CA MET A 666 35.31 -12.22 -19.43
C MET A 666 34.38 -11.42 -20.35
N LEU A 667 33.05 -11.71 -20.33
CA LEU A 667 32.05 -10.94 -21.06
C LEU A 667 31.97 -9.51 -20.53
N ILE A 668 31.98 -9.31 -19.22
CA ILE A 668 32.01 -7.99 -18.58
C ILE A 668 33.27 -7.21 -18.97
N ASP A 669 34.43 -7.87 -18.99
CA ASP A 669 35.70 -7.25 -19.38
C ASP A 669 35.74 -6.89 -20.87
N ARG A 670 35.13 -7.72 -21.74
CA ARG A 670 34.93 -7.41 -23.15
C ARG A 670 34.02 -6.18 -23.36
N CYS A 671 32.92 -6.07 -22.64
CA CYS A 671 32.07 -4.87 -22.68
C CYS A 671 32.90 -3.60 -22.33
N LYS A 672 33.77 -3.69 -21.34
CA LYS A 672 34.65 -2.58 -20.97
C LYS A 672 35.70 -2.27 -22.05
N ALA A 673 36.34 -3.28 -22.57
CA ALA A 673 37.44 -3.11 -23.54
C ALA A 673 36.97 -2.64 -24.93
N GLU A 674 35.82 -3.18 -25.39
CA GLU A 674 35.33 -2.97 -26.76
C GLU A 674 34.36 -1.79 -26.86
N LEU A 675 33.59 -1.48 -25.80
CA LEU A 675 32.55 -0.44 -25.80
C LEU A 675 32.76 0.66 -24.76
N ASN A 676 33.83 0.59 -23.97
CA ASN A 676 34.01 1.45 -22.78
C ASN A 676 32.79 1.47 -21.83
N TYR A 677 32.08 0.33 -21.76
CA TYR A 677 30.89 0.13 -20.96
C TYR A 677 31.15 -0.93 -19.91
N VAL A 678 30.93 -0.60 -18.64
CA VAL A 678 31.01 -1.57 -17.53
C VAL A 678 29.62 -1.86 -17.03
N PRO A 679 29.07 -3.08 -17.19
CA PRO A 679 27.78 -3.48 -16.64
C PRO A 679 27.90 -3.69 -15.11
N ASN A 680 27.97 -2.58 -14.34
CA ASN A 680 28.24 -2.59 -12.91
C ASN A 680 27.19 -3.39 -12.13
N VAL A 681 25.91 -3.28 -12.50
CA VAL A 681 24.80 -4.00 -11.85
C VAL A 681 25.00 -5.51 -12.02
N LEU A 682 25.29 -5.98 -13.25
CA LEU A 682 25.56 -7.39 -13.51
C LEU A 682 26.78 -7.89 -12.72
N ARG A 683 27.82 -7.08 -12.65
CA ARG A 683 29.06 -7.40 -11.91
C ARG A 683 28.78 -7.51 -10.42
N GLU A 684 28.01 -6.60 -9.86
CA GLU A 684 27.66 -6.62 -8.44
C GLU A 684 26.74 -7.80 -8.10
N MET A 685 25.75 -8.08 -8.95
CA MET A 685 24.90 -9.28 -8.82
C MET A 685 25.72 -10.58 -8.90
N ALA A 686 26.71 -10.64 -9.78
CA ALA A 686 27.59 -11.80 -9.88
C ALA A 686 28.44 -12.00 -8.60
N HIS A 687 28.88 -10.92 -7.96
CA HIS A 687 29.57 -11.01 -6.67
C HIS A 687 28.65 -11.43 -5.51
N GLN A 688 27.38 -10.99 -5.52
CA GLN A 688 26.42 -11.28 -4.45
C GLN A 688 25.77 -12.67 -4.57
N HIS A 689 25.47 -13.13 -5.79
CA HIS A 689 24.66 -14.33 -6.06
C HIS A 689 25.42 -15.41 -6.86
N GLY A 690 26.70 -15.20 -7.17
CA GLY A 690 27.43 -16.01 -8.15
C GLY A 690 27.00 -15.71 -9.60
N ALA A 691 27.84 -16.04 -10.59
CA ALA A 691 27.55 -15.74 -11.99
C ALA A 691 26.23 -16.40 -12.47
N LEU A 692 26.02 -17.67 -12.14
CA LEU A 692 24.83 -18.40 -12.52
C LEU A 692 23.55 -17.82 -11.88
N GLY A 693 23.65 -17.43 -10.60
CA GLY A 693 22.57 -16.77 -9.87
C GLY A 693 22.19 -15.40 -10.46
N ALA A 694 23.18 -14.57 -10.76
CA ALA A 694 23.00 -13.26 -11.38
C ALA A 694 22.29 -13.36 -12.74
N VAL A 695 22.75 -14.29 -13.60
CA VAL A 695 22.16 -14.48 -14.92
C VAL A 695 20.72 -15.03 -14.83
N ARG A 696 20.45 -15.95 -13.92
CA ARG A 696 19.09 -16.43 -13.67
C ARG A 696 18.13 -15.33 -13.19
N ILE A 697 18.61 -14.44 -12.34
CA ILE A 697 17.84 -13.27 -11.90
C ILE A 697 17.50 -12.37 -13.10
N LEU A 698 18.48 -12.11 -13.99
CA LEU A 698 18.25 -11.31 -15.19
C LEU A 698 17.29 -11.99 -16.18
N LEU A 699 17.42 -13.31 -16.41
CA LEU A 699 16.50 -14.05 -17.26
C LEU A 699 15.09 -14.15 -16.67
N ALA A 700 14.98 -14.22 -15.36
CA ALA A 700 13.70 -14.22 -14.67
C ALA A 700 13.03 -12.83 -14.64
N SER A 701 13.77 -11.76 -14.94
CA SER A 701 13.23 -10.42 -15.05
C SER A 701 12.23 -10.33 -16.21
N PRO A 702 11.04 -9.80 -16.02
CA PRO A 702 10.07 -9.61 -17.11
C PRO A 702 10.49 -8.50 -18.07
N THR A 703 11.40 -7.61 -17.64
CA THR A 703 11.93 -6.51 -18.44
C THR A 703 13.32 -6.86 -18.97
N ILE A 704 13.57 -6.43 -20.20
CA ILE A 704 14.92 -6.47 -20.80
C ILE A 704 15.79 -5.48 -20.02
N SER A 705 17.01 -5.89 -19.60
CA SER A 705 17.90 -5.04 -18.82
C SER A 705 18.44 -3.86 -19.65
N ASP A 706 18.71 -2.72 -19.01
CA ASP A 706 19.33 -1.57 -19.69
C ASP A 706 20.67 -1.94 -20.35
N GLY A 707 21.39 -2.87 -19.72
CA GLY A 707 22.61 -3.44 -20.31
C GLY A 707 22.35 -4.12 -21.65
N PHE A 708 21.28 -4.88 -21.75
CA PHE A 708 20.85 -5.51 -23.00
C PHE A 708 20.46 -4.47 -24.05
N VAL A 709 19.63 -3.48 -23.68
CA VAL A 709 19.20 -2.41 -24.60
C VAL A 709 20.39 -1.64 -25.13
N ARG A 710 21.35 -1.31 -24.27
CA ARG A 710 22.56 -0.62 -24.67
C ARG A 710 23.43 -1.46 -25.62
N LEU A 711 23.60 -2.75 -25.35
CA LEU A 711 24.37 -3.65 -26.22
C LEU A 711 23.68 -3.86 -27.57
N TRP A 712 22.36 -3.84 -27.60
CA TRP A 712 21.58 -3.83 -28.84
C TRP A 712 21.77 -2.54 -29.64
N GLN A 713 21.75 -1.37 -29.00
CA GLN A 713 21.98 -0.06 -29.67
C GLN A 713 23.39 0.05 -30.27
N GLU A 714 24.37 -0.64 -29.69
CA GLU A 714 25.76 -0.70 -30.18
C GLU A 714 25.96 -1.86 -31.18
N ASP A 715 24.88 -2.57 -31.57
CA ASP A 715 24.92 -3.75 -32.46
C ASP A 715 25.83 -4.89 -31.96
N ARG A 716 25.86 -5.05 -30.61
CA ARG A 716 26.72 -6.00 -29.88
C ARG A 716 25.92 -6.99 -29.02
N LEU A 717 24.90 -7.60 -29.63
CA LEU A 717 24.11 -8.64 -28.96
C LEU A 717 24.93 -9.88 -28.58
N ASP A 718 26.10 -10.09 -29.20
CA ASP A 718 27.08 -11.12 -28.84
C ASP A 718 27.67 -10.93 -27.42
N LEU A 719 27.57 -9.74 -26.83
CA LEU A 719 27.99 -9.41 -25.48
C LEU A 719 26.87 -9.43 -24.45
N THR A 720 25.68 -9.93 -24.80
CA THR A 720 24.57 -10.07 -23.84
C THR A 720 24.66 -11.36 -23.03
N VAL A 721 24.08 -11.34 -21.84
CA VAL A 721 23.96 -12.57 -21.03
C VAL A 721 23.07 -13.61 -21.69
N GLU A 722 22.08 -13.19 -22.47
CA GLU A 722 21.20 -14.04 -23.25
C GLU A 722 21.99 -14.81 -24.33
N ALA A 723 22.95 -14.18 -24.98
CA ALA A 723 23.84 -14.85 -25.95
C ALA A 723 24.76 -15.86 -25.25
N LEU A 724 25.32 -15.50 -24.09
CA LEU A 724 26.16 -16.40 -23.29
C LEU A 724 25.41 -17.64 -22.81
N VAL A 725 24.13 -17.48 -22.43
CA VAL A 725 23.26 -18.58 -21.99
C VAL A 725 22.93 -19.55 -23.11
N LEU A 726 22.84 -19.07 -24.34
CA LEU A 726 22.57 -19.90 -25.53
C LEU A 726 23.81 -20.56 -26.14
N ASP A 727 24.99 -20.25 -25.62
CA ASP A 727 26.20 -20.94 -26.02
C ASP A 727 26.13 -22.44 -25.71
N GLN A 728 26.53 -23.27 -26.67
CA GLN A 728 26.45 -24.74 -26.55
C GLN A 728 27.19 -25.28 -25.32
N GLN A 729 28.26 -24.61 -24.90
CA GLN A 729 29.01 -24.99 -23.73
C GLN A 729 28.26 -24.75 -22.42
N PHE A 730 27.41 -23.71 -22.35
CA PHE A 730 26.78 -23.28 -21.10
C PHE A 730 25.27 -23.54 -21.06
N SER A 731 24.63 -23.76 -22.20
CA SER A 731 23.20 -24.05 -22.27
C SER A 731 22.74 -25.24 -21.39
N PRO A 732 23.53 -26.29 -21.13
CA PRO A 732 23.14 -27.36 -20.20
C PRO A 732 23.02 -26.94 -18.73
N LEU A 733 23.51 -25.76 -18.36
CA LEU A 733 23.39 -25.20 -17.00
C LEU A 733 22.03 -24.54 -16.75
N PHE A 734 21.24 -24.32 -17.79
CA PHE A 734 19.99 -23.59 -17.75
C PHE A 734 18.80 -24.48 -18.08
N THR A 735 17.64 -24.14 -17.52
CA THR A 735 16.37 -24.83 -17.81
C THR A 735 15.86 -24.46 -19.20
N ALA A 736 15.01 -25.31 -19.77
CA ALA A 736 14.39 -25.04 -21.07
C ALA A 736 13.64 -23.69 -21.10
N ALA A 737 13.02 -23.29 -19.98
CA ALA A 737 12.33 -22.00 -19.85
C ALA A 737 13.30 -20.81 -19.84
N GLU A 738 14.47 -20.93 -19.21
CA GLU A 738 15.51 -19.89 -19.20
C GLU A 738 16.13 -19.74 -20.61
N LEU A 739 16.40 -20.84 -21.30
CA LEU A 739 16.88 -20.86 -22.68
C LEU A 739 15.84 -20.25 -23.64
N ASP A 740 14.58 -20.56 -23.43
CA ASP A 740 13.50 -20.01 -24.27
C ASP A 740 13.32 -18.51 -24.06
N THR A 741 13.45 -18.05 -22.82
CA THR A 741 13.48 -16.59 -22.51
C THR A 741 14.62 -15.89 -23.23
N ALA A 742 15.82 -16.45 -23.21
CA ALA A 742 16.97 -15.89 -23.91
C ALA A 742 16.75 -15.86 -25.44
N ARG A 743 16.16 -16.92 -26.02
CA ARG A 743 15.79 -16.97 -27.45
C ARG A 743 14.73 -15.93 -27.81
N VAL A 744 13.68 -15.81 -27.04
CA VAL A 744 12.60 -14.85 -27.27
C VAL A 744 13.10 -13.42 -27.24
N ARG A 745 14.07 -13.10 -26.41
CA ARG A 745 14.67 -11.75 -26.33
C ARG A 745 15.58 -11.44 -27.53
N LEU A 746 16.32 -12.41 -28.04
CA LEU A 746 17.27 -12.22 -29.14
C LEU A 746 16.64 -12.40 -30.54
N ALA A 747 15.64 -13.25 -30.70
CA ALA A 747 15.03 -13.59 -31.99
C ALA A 747 14.48 -12.40 -32.79
N PRO A 748 13.75 -11.41 -32.18
CA PRO A 748 13.24 -10.24 -32.90
C PRO A 748 14.32 -9.30 -33.42
N LEU A 749 15.56 -9.42 -32.90
CA LEU A 749 16.66 -8.49 -33.14
C LEU A 749 17.68 -9.02 -34.16
N GLY A 750 17.38 -10.14 -34.83
CA GLY A 750 18.18 -10.65 -35.93
C GLY A 750 19.51 -11.31 -35.54
N HIS A 751 19.74 -11.60 -34.25
CA HIS A 751 20.93 -12.34 -33.82
C HIS A 751 20.78 -13.80 -34.23
N PRO A 752 21.79 -14.43 -34.91
CA PRO A 752 21.69 -15.82 -35.30
C PRO A 752 21.62 -16.71 -34.06
N VAL A 753 20.41 -17.16 -33.74
CA VAL A 753 20.18 -18.18 -32.71
C VAL A 753 20.60 -19.49 -33.34
N GLY A 754 21.74 -20.04 -32.91
CA GLY A 754 22.23 -21.32 -33.43
C GLY A 754 21.13 -22.37 -33.31
N ILE A 755 20.65 -22.84 -34.48
CA ILE A 755 19.80 -24.02 -34.58
C ILE A 755 20.78 -25.20 -34.53
N GLY A 756 20.90 -25.85 -33.39
CA GLY A 756 21.58 -27.12 -33.19
C GLY A 756 20.68 -28.03 -32.39
#